data_b173b0f639ed0ca09631051ad1844ee9
#
_entry.id   b173b0f639ed0ca09631051ad1844ee9
#
_cell.length_a   1.000
_cell.length_b   1.000
_cell.length_c   1.000
_cell.angle_alpha   90.00
_cell.angle_beta   90.00
_cell.angle_gamma   90.00
#
_symmetry.space_group_name_H-M   'P 1'
#
loop_
_entity.id
_entity.type
_entity.pdbx_description
1 polymer ?
#
loop_
_entity_poly.entity_id
_entity_poly.type
_entity_poly.pdbx_seq_one_letter_code
_entity_poly.pdbx_strand_id
1 'polypeptide(L)'
;MMAYADGMIAMHDPIKVWKELEIDGKKEHRIIDATVGRLIINDAIPQNLGFKKRESVDDLFPLEIDFVVGKKQLGKIIDKCIRINGFTQSTEMLDKVKALGYKYSTRASITVSIADMEIPEKKYELIREAEKEVVKIDRQYKRGFITNDERYRLTVQQWEKSIKDVTDALQSNLKRFNPIFMMADSGARGSMNQIRQLAGMRGLMADTNGRTIEIPIKANFREGLSALEYFISSRGARKGMTDTALRTADSGYLTRRMVDVCQDVIIRENDCGSTNGSWKGDYYEKGQLIDSFGNRIRGRYPVYDITDPKTGELLHSKDVMLREEDAAKFTAHGIDRVYVRSVLGCKARSGVCARCYGMNLATSELVNLGEAVGIIAAQSIGEPGTQLTMRTFHTGGVAGDDITQGLPRVEELFEARKPKKMAQISEIDGVVDVDDSHRTALRNITITADDGEVKQYQVPYSVGLKVEHGKRVRKGEPITDGALNPHDVLRISGVEAVQDYLTQGVLAVYRQQGVDINEKHIEVIIRQMMRKVKVEEPGDTTLLSGTVVDMFEFEDANAAVQARIDAGETDLKFATDSLILMGITKASLATESWLSAASFQETTKVLTDAAIKGKVDHLVGLKENVIIGKLIPAGSGLKAYRDFDTLTTPESIVTEEMIDDEKL
;
A
#
# COMPACT_ATOMS: atom_id res chain seq x y z
N MET A 1 -6.37 -18.02 40.83
CA MET A 1 -5.28 -17.02 40.95
C MET A 1 -4.40 -17.25 42.19
N MET A 2 -4.94 -17.56 43.39
CA MET A 2 -4.13 -17.89 44.57
C MET A 2 -3.21 -19.11 44.33
N ALA A 3 -3.75 -20.25 43.86
CA ALA A 3 -2.95 -21.43 43.53
C ALA A 3 -1.81 -21.17 42.50
N TYR A 4 -2.02 -20.24 41.60
CA TYR A 4 -0.96 -19.79 40.70
C TYR A 4 0.08 -18.90 41.39
N ALA A 5 -0.36 -18.04 42.32
CA ALA A 5 0.56 -17.21 43.12
C ALA A 5 1.43 -18.06 44.04
N ASP A 6 0.86 -19.16 44.57
CA ASP A 6 1.54 -20.13 45.43
C ASP A 6 2.40 -21.14 44.65
N GLY A 7 2.45 -21.03 43.32
CA GLY A 7 3.24 -21.91 42.44
C GLY A 7 2.71 -23.34 42.27
N MET A 8 1.49 -23.63 42.74
CA MET A 8 0.85 -24.95 42.62
C MET A 8 0.36 -25.27 41.22
N ILE A 9 0.09 -24.27 40.40
CA ILE A 9 -0.42 -24.38 39.02
C ILE A 9 0.41 -23.49 38.09
N ALA A 10 0.84 -24.04 36.95
CA ALA A 10 1.54 -23.27 35.95
C ALA A 10 0.55 -22.48 35.05
N MET A 11 1.06 -21.46 34.34
CA MET A 11 0.26 -20.58 33.50
C MET A 11 -0.41 -21.32 32.33
N HIS A 12 0.18 -22.41 31.86
CA HIS A 12 -0.28 -23.21 30.73
C HIS A 12 -1.11 -24.44 31.11
N ASP A 13 -1.23 -24.74 32.41
CA ASP A 13 -1.96 -25.91 32.85
C ASP A 13 -3.46 -25.76 32.54
N PRO A 14 -4.10 -26.81 32.02
CA PRO A 14 -5.53 -26.80 31.80
C PRO A 14 -6.26 -26.84 33.14
N ILE A 15 -7.15 -25.92 33.36
CA ILE A 15 -7.93 -25.78 34.58
C ILE A 15 -9.41 -25.68 34.26
N LYS A 16 -10.23 -26.14 35.19
CA LYS A 16 -11.68 -25.96 35.18
C LYS A 16 -12.04 -24.79 36.09
N VAL A 17 -12.75 -23.81 35.54
CA VAL A 17 -13.09 -22.58 36.25
C VAL A 17 -14.60 -22.48 36.39
N TRP A 18 -15.04 -22.25 37.61
CA TRP A 18 -16.41 -21.89 37.90
C TRP A 18 -16.62 -20.42 37.53
N LYS A 19 -17.49 -20.15 36.54
CA LYS A 19 -17.86 -18.80 36.14
C LYS A 19 -19.32 -18.54 36.47
N GLU A 20 -19.58 -17.47 37.18
CA GLU A 20 -20.91 -16.98 37.51
C GLU A 20 -21.21 -15.74 36.69
N LEU A 21 -22.39 -15.70 36.07
CA LEU A 21 -22.90 -14.55 35.33
C LEU A 21 -24.33 -14.27 35.81
N GLU A 22 -24.66 -13.00 35.91
CA GLU A 22 -26.02 -12.56 36.22
C GLU A 22 -26.75 -12.30 34.88
N ILE A 23 -27.75 -13.11 34.57
CA ILE A 23 -28.55 -13.06 33.36
C ILE A 23 -30.00 -12.88 33.77
N ASP A 24 -30.64 -11.82 33.32
CA ASP A 24 -32.04 -11.50 33.65
C ASP A 24 -32.35 -11.49 35.15
N GLY A 25 -31.40 -11.05 35.98
CA GLY A 25 -31.55 -11.00 37.44
C GLY A 25 -31.41 -12.34 38.14
N LYS A 26 -31.08 -13.42 37.41
CA LYS A 26 -30.74 -14.75 37.98
C LYS A 26 -29.25 -15.02 37.84
N LYS A 27 -28.66 -15.54 38.91
CA LYS A 27 -27.27 -15.98 38.90
C LYS A 27 -27.16 -17.39 38.31
N GLU A 28 -26.66 -17.48 37.10
CA GLU A 28 -26.32 -18.74 36.47
C GLU A 28 -24.82 -19.00 36.55
N HIS A 29 -24.46 -20.28 36.72
CA HIS A 29 -23.07 -20.68 36.86
C HIS A 29 -22.75 -21.91 36.00
N ARG A 30 -21.54 -21.90 35.42
CA ARG A 30 -21.04 -23.02 34.63
C ARG A 30 -19.54 -23.23 34.82
N ILE A 31 -19.12 -24.45 34.56
CA ILE A 31 -17.70 -24.82 34.56
C ILE A 31 -17.20 -24.69 33.13
N ILE A 32 -16.17 -23.86 32.94
CA ILE A 32 -15.48 -23.65 31.67
C ILE A 32 -14.06 -24.22 31.74
N ASP A 33 -13.61 -24.81 30.63
CA ASP A 33 -12.22 -25.25 30.47
C ASP A 33 -11.37 -24.08 30.00
N ALA A 34 -10.32 -23.75 30.74
CA ALA A 34 -9.45 -22.63 30.45
C ALA A 34 -8.00 -22.88 30.91
N THR A 35 -7.11 -21.95 30.73
CA THR A 35 -5.79 -21.90 31.37
C THR A 35 -5.66 -20.60 32.17
N VAL A 36 -4.77 -20.58 33.16
CA VAL A 36 -4.53 -19.35 33.95
C VAL A 36 -4.17 -18.17 33.07
N GLY A 37 -3.34 -18.40 32.06
CA GLY A 37 -2.95 -17.35 31.12
C GLY A 37 -4.11 -16.78 30.30
N ARG A 38 -5.04 -17.64 29.84
CA ARG A 38 -6.25 -17.21 29.14
C ARG A 38 -7.17 -16.38 30.03
N LEU A 39 -7.32 -16.73 31.30
CA LEU A 39 -8.09 -15.93 32.25
C LEU A 39 -7.50 -14.54 32.43
N ILE A 40 -6.18 -14.46 32.61
CA ILE A 40 -5.48 -13.18 32.81
C ILE A 40 -5.64 -12.25 31.61
N ILE A 41 -5.54 -12.78 30.39
CA ILE A 41 -5.70 -11.97 29.17
C ILE A 41 -7.17 -11.53 29.02
N ASN A 42 -8.12 -12.43 29.24
CA ASN A 42 -9.54 -12.11 29.11
C ASN A 42 -10.07 -11.15 30.18
N ASP A 43 -9.40 -11.04 31.33
CA ASP A 43 -9.70 -10.04 32.35
C ASP A 43 -9.39 -8.60 31.88
N ALA A 44 -8.38 -8.45 31.04
CA ALA A 44 -8.01 -7.15 30.46
C ALA A 44 -8.85 -6.77 29.22
N ILE A 45 -9.51 -7.73 28.58
CA ILE A 45 -10.20 -7.54 27.29
C ILE A 45 -11.72 -7.60 27.51
N PRO A 46 -12.49 -6.64 26.99
CA PRO A 46 -13.96 -6.68 27.02
C PRO A 46 -14.50 -7.97 26.38
N GLN A 47 -15.51 -8.56 27.00
CA GLN A 47 -16.06 -9.85 26.58
C GLN A 47 -17.21 -9.75 25.56
N ASN A 48 -17.41 -8.58 24.93
CA ASN A 48 -18.46 -8.27 23.96
C ASN A 48 -17.95 -8.06 22.53
N LEU A 49 -16.73 -8.52 22.22
CA LEU A 49 -16.06 -8.19 20.93
C LEU A 49 -16.58 -9.04 19.74
N GLY A 50 -17.39 -10.07 19.97
CA GLY A 50 -18.00 -10.87 18.90
C GLY A 50 -17.02 -11.79 18.15
N PHE A 51 -15.96 -12.27 18.80
CA PHE A 51 -15.14 -13.36 18.26
C PHE A 51 -15.84 -14.71 18.43
N LYS A 52 -16.70 -14.83 19.43
CA LYS A 52 -17.62 -15.96 19.59
C LYS A 52 -19.05 -15.49 19.41
N LYS A 53 -19.86 -16.26 18.68
CA LYS A 53 -21.30 -16.00 18.57
C LYS A 53 -21.94 -16.25 19.93
N ARG A 54 -22.81 -15.36 20.36
CA ARG A 54 -23.49 -15.39 21.67
C ARG A 54 -24.99 -15.38 21.43
N GLU A 55 -25.50 -16.49 20.88
CA GLU A 55 -26.92 -16.65 20.51
C GLU A 55 -27.74 -17.33 21.61
N SER A 56 -27.10 -18.16 22.45
CA SER A 56 -27.74 -18.87 23.57
C SER A 56 -27.12 -18.48 24.92
N VAL A 57 -27.83 -18.78 26.01
CA VAL A 57 -27.34 -18.54 27.37
C VAL A 57 -26.02 -19.31 27.62
N ASP A 58 -25.87 -20.49 27.02
CA ASP A 58 -24.66 -21.30 27.13
C ASP A 58 -23.45 -20.66 26.46
N ASP A 59 -23.64 -19.90 25.40
CA ASP A 59 -22.59 -19.24 24.64
C ASP A 59 -22.05 -17.97 25.33
N LEU A 60 -22.68 -17.52 26.43
CA LEU A 60 -22.21 -16.37 27.22
C LEU A 60 -21.05 -16.74 28.16
N PHE A 61 -20.91 -18.00 28.54
CA PHE A 61 -19.90 -18.45 29.50
C PHE A 61 -18.50 -18.61 28.92
N PRO A 62 -18.27 -19.11 27.68
CA PRO A 62 -16.95 -19.23 27.11
C PRO A 62 -16.19 -17.88 27.05
N LEU A 63 -14.86 -17.96 27.18
CA LEU A 63 -13.99 -16.81 27.07
C LEU A 63 -13.98 -16.29 25.63
N GLU A 64 -13.95 -14.97 25.48
CA GLU A 64 -13.94 -14.32 24.17
C GLU A 64 -12.67 -14.66 23.38
N ILE A 65 -11.52 -14.66 24.05
CA ILE A 65 -10.22 -14.98 23.46
C ILE A 65 -9.80 -16.39 23.90
N ASP A 66 -9.85 -17.33 22.97
CA ASP A 66 -9.52 -18.75 23.16
C ASP A 66 -8.34 -19.23 22.28
N PHE A 67 -7.79 -18.34 21.48
CA PHE A 67 -6.70 -18.58 20.55
C PHE A 67 -5.40 -17.89 20.98
N VAL A 68 -4.29 -18.25 20.33
CA VAL A 68 -2.99 -17.61 20.56
C VAL A 68 -2.99 -16.22 19.94
N VAL A 69 -2.71 -15.21 20.76
CA VAL A 69 -2.72 -13.80 20.34
C VAL A 69 -1.31 -13.36 19.94
N GLY A 70 -1.06 -13.32 18.63
CA GLY A 70 0.11 -12.67 18.05
C GLY A 70 -0.19 -11.24 17.63
N LYS A 71 0.76 -10.57 16.99
CA LYS A 71 0.63 -9.17 16.52
C LYS A 71 -0.61 -8.94 15.65
N LYS A 72 -0.88 -9.84 14.69
CA LYS A 72 -2.03 -9.70 13.78
C LYS A 72 -3.37 -9.87 14.51
N GLN A 73 -3.45 -10.85 15.41
CA GLN A 73 -4.66 -11.10 16.20
C GLN A 73 -4.94 -9.97 17.18
N LEU A 74 -3.87 -9.43 17.81
CA LEU A 74 -4.00 -8.27 18.69
C LEU A 74 -4.54 -7.04 17.93
N GLY A 75 -4.06 -6.80 16.72
CA GLY A 75 -4.59 -5.74 15.86
C GLY A 75 -6.10 -5.90 15.59
N LYS A 76 -6.56 -7.13 15.31
CA LYS A 76 -8.01 -7.41 15.13
C LYS A 76 -8.82 -7.20 16.41
N ILE A 77 -8.28 -7.55 17.57
CA ILE A 77 -8.94 -7.33 18.86
C ILE A 77 -9.11 -5.84 19.11
N ILE A 78 -8.06 -5.05 18.86
CA ILE A 78 -8.08 -3.58 19.03
C ILE A 78 -9.10 -2.94 18.08
N ASP A 79 -9.08 -3.30 16.80
CA ASP A 79 -10.02 -2.78 15.80
C ASP A 79 -11.47 -3.06 16.18
N LYS A 80 -11.79 -4.30 16.57
CA LYS A 80 -13.13 -4.66 17.05
C LYS A 80 -13.53 -3.92 18.34
N CYS A 81 -12.58 -3.75 19.28
CA CYS A 81 -12.85 -3.04 20.51
C CYS A 81 -13.20 -1.57 20.24
N ILE A 82 -12.45 -0.89 19.37
CA ILE A 82 -12.72 0.50 18.97
C ILE A 82 -14.09 0.62 18.32
N ARG A 83 -14.45 -0.32 17.44
CA ARG A 83 -15.75 -0.29 16.73
C ARG A 83 -16.95 -0.51 17.64
N ILE A 84 -16.83 -1.41 18.64
CA ILE A 84 -17.96 -1.81 19.49
C ILE A 84 -18.05 -0.92 20.72
N ASN A 85 -16.93 -0.67 21.38
CA ASN A 85 -16.87 -0.02 22.69
C ASN A 85 -16.42 1.45 22.65
N GLY A 86 -16.04 1.95 21.45
CA GLY A 86 -15.54 3.32 21.28
C GLY A 86 -14.12 3.55 21.83
N PHE A 87 -13.63 4.77 21.73
CA PHE A 87 -12.23 5.12 22.04
C PHE A 87 -11.90 5.02 23.54
N THR A 88 -12.79 5.46 24.43
CA THR A 88 -12.53 5.51 25.87
C THR A 88 -12.27 4.12 26.45
N GLN A 89 -13.16 3.17 26.24
CA GLN A 89 -12.98 1.79 26.74
C GLN A 89 -11.82 1.10 26.06
N SER A 90 -11.57 1.38 24.79
CA SER A 90 -10.42 0.83 24.06
C SER A 90 -9.10 1.33 24.62
N THR A 91 -9.00 2.58 25.05
CA THR A 91 -7.82 3.13 25.69
C THR A 91 -7.52 2.44 27.02
N GLU A 92 -8.54 2.21 27.87
CA GLU A 92 -8.38 1.47 29.11
C GLU A 92 -7.93 0.02 28.88
N MET A 93 -8.51 -0.65 27.87
CA MET A 93 -8.10 -2.01 27.46
C MET A 93 -6.63 -2.01 27.02
N LEU A 94 -6.21 -1.07 26.19
CA LEU A 94 -4.83 -0.96 25.70
C LEU A 94 -3.84 -0.76 26.85
N ASP A 95 -4.16 0.07 27.82
CA ASP A 95 -3.32 0.29 29.01
C ASP A 95 -3.22 -0.97 29.87
N LYS A 96 -4.31 -1.69 30.07
CA LYS A 96 -4.30 -2.99 30.78
C LYS A 96 -3.45 -4.03 30.03
N VAL A 97 -3.62 -4.18 28.73
CA VAL A 97 -2.85 -5.12 27.89
C VAL A 97 -1.36 -4.76 27.90
N LYS A 98 -1.01 -3.48 27.78
CA LYS A 98 0.36 -2.98 27.90
C LYS A 98 0.98 -3.33 29.25
N ALA A 99 0.27 -3.04 30.34
CA ALA A 99 0.73 -3.35 31.70
C ALA A 99 0.93 -4.85 31.92
N LEU A 100 0.02 -5.68 31.40
CA LEU A 100 0.18 -7.15 31.43
C LEU A 100 1.42 -7.59 30.65
N GLY A 101 1.62 -7.07 29.45
CA GLY A 101 2.78 -7.38 28.62
C GLY A 101 4.09 -7.13 29.36
N TYR A 102 4.28 -5.95 29.92
CA TYR A 102 5.48 -5.62 30.71
C TYR A 102 5.62 -6.49 31.96
N LYS A 103 4.55 -6.65 32.73
CA LYS A 103 4.55 -7.46 33.97
C LYS A 103 4.98 -8.91 33.71
N TYR A 104 4.38 -9.57 32.70
CA TYR A 104 4.65 -10.98 32.44
C TYR A 104 5.94 -11.19 31.66
N SER A 105 6.36 -10.28 30.81
CA SER A 105 7.68 -10.33 30.16
C SER A 105 8.80 -10.28 31.21
N THR A 106 8.68 -9.40 32.22
CA THR A 106 9.65 -9.31 33.32
C THR A 106 9.63 -10.58 34.19
N ARG A 107 8.43 -11.08 34.54
CA ARG A 107 8.31 -12.29 35.37
C ARG A 107 8.79 -13.56 34.67
N ALA A 108 8.57 -13.68 33.36
CA ALA A 108 9.05 -14.79 32.55
C ALA A 108 10.57 -14.75 32.32
N SER A 109 11.23 -13.62 32.61
CA SER A 109 12.68 -13.44 32.45
C SER A 109 13.18 -13.91 31.08
N ILE A 110 12.45 -13.54 30.00
CA ILE A 110 12.80 -13.95 28.64
C ILE A 110 14.12 -13.32 28.26
N THR A 111 15.15 -14.14 28.10
CA THR A 111 16.49 -13.75 27.67
C THR A 111 16.94 -14.56 26.47
N VAL A 112 17.97 -14.11 25.78
CA VAL A 112 18.55 -14.77 24.61
C VAL A 112 19.96 -15.23 24.92
N SER A 113 20.22 -16.51 24.69
CA SER A 113 21.55 -17.10 24.77
C SER A 113 22.02 -17.61 23.41
N ILE A 114 23.32 -17.73 23.20
CA ILE A 114 23.89 -18.40 22.02
C ILE A 114 23.46 -19.87 21.97
N ALA A 115 23.22 -20.50 23.12
CA ALA A 115 22.75 -21.88 23.21
C ALA A 115 21.33 -22.07 22.65
N ASP A 116 20.48 -21.04 22.69
CA ASP A 116 19.10 -21.08 22.20
C ASP A 116 19.01 -21.14 20.66
N MET A 117 20.11 -20.87 19.97
CA MET A 117 20.22 -20.94 18.51
C MET A 117 20.56 -22.36 18.09
N GLU A 118 19.60 -23.29 18.18
CA GLU A 118 19.80 -24.70 17.81
C GLU A 118 20.00 -24.83 16.29
N ILE A 119 21.10 -25.51 15.89
CA ILE A 119 21.42 -25.77 14.48
C ILE A 119 20.80 -27.11 14.10
N PRO A 120 19.95 -27.19 13.04
CA PRO A 120 19.38 -28.47 12.61
C PRO A 120 20.45 -29.37 11.99
N GLU A 121 20.49 -30.63 12.40
CA GLU A 121 21.45 -31.62 11.87
C GLU A 121 21.27 -31.84 10.35
N LYS A 122 20.03 -31.78 9.87
CA LYS A 122 19.70 -31.89 8.43
C LYS A 122 20.37 -30.84 7.56
N LYS A 123 20.82 -29.70 8.12
CA LYS A 123 21.49 -28.63 7.39
C LYS A 123 22.68 -29.17 6.55
N TYR A 124 23.51 -30.00 7.16
CA TYR A 124 24.73 -30.49 6.49
C TYR A 124 24.43 -31.46 5.34
N GLU A 125 23.34 -32.23 5.45
CA GLU A 125 22.87 -33.13 4.39
C GLU A 125 22.37 -32.35 3.20
N LEU A 126 21.48 -31.37 3.45
CA LEU A 126 20.90 -30.49 2.42
C LEU A 126 21.98 -29.70 1.66
N ILE A 127 22.99 -29.20 2.37
CA ILE A 127 24.10 -28.47 1.74
C ILE A 127 24.92 -29.42 0.84
N ARG A 128 25.21 -30.66 1.29
CA ARG A 128 25.95 -31.64 0.47
C ARG A 128 25.19 -32.06 -0.79
N GLU A 129 23.88 -32.19 -0.70
CA GLU A 129 23.01 -32.45 -1.87
C GLU A 129 23.07 -31.30 -2.86
N ALA A 130 22.94 -30.06 -2.38
CA ALA A 130 23.06 -28.89 -3.22
C ALA A 130 24.42 -28.79 -3.93
N GLU A 131 25.50 -29.08 -3.23
CA GLU A 131 26.83 -29.09 -3.82
C GLU A 131 26.97 -30.12 -4.96
N LYS A 132 26.38 -31.32 -4.78
CA LYS A 132 26.37 -32.35 -5.84
C LYS A 132 25.62 -31.86 -7.09
N GLU A 133 24.47 -31.17 -6.91
CA GLU A 133 23.71 -30.63 -8.04
C GLU A 133 24.45 -29.48 -8.73
N VAL A 134 25.10 -28.59 -7.99
CA VAL A 134 25.91 -27.50 -8.56
C VAL A 134 27.09 -28.06 -9.37
N VAL A 135 27.73 -29.12 -8.88
CA VAL A 135 28.82 -29.82 -9.63
C VAL A 135 28.27 -30.44 -10.93
N LYS A 136 27.02 -30.95 -10.95
CA LYS A 136 26.40 -31.45 -12.20
C LYS A 136 26.19 -30.32 -13.20
N ILE A 137 25.67 -29.18 -12.75
CA ILE A 137 25.45 -27.97 -13.58
C ILE A 137 26.81 -27.51 -14.18
N ASP A 138 27.87 -27.44 -13.36
CA ASP A 138 29.19 -27.05 -13.83
C ASP A 138 29.80 -28.06 -14.87
N ARG A 139 29.50 -29.35 -14.71
CA ARG A 139 29.88 -30.37 -15.71
C ARG A 139 29.13 -30.21 -17.03
N GLN A 140 27.83 -29.84 -16.99
CA GLN A 140 27.05 -29.57 -18.20
C GLN A 140 27.62 -28.35 -18.94
N TYR A 141 27.98 -27.29 -18.22
CA TYR A 141 28.67 -26.13 -18.79
C TYR A 141 30.00 -26.50 -19.45
N LYS A 142 30.89 -27.25 -18.72
CA LYS A 142 32.18 -27.70 -19.27
C LYS A 142 32.07 -28.58 -20.50
N ARG A 143 30.91 -29.26 -20.66
CA ARG A 143 30.59 -30.06 -21.85
C ARG A 143 29.97 -29.26 -22.98
N GLY A 144 29.69 -27.98 -22.78
CA GLY A 144 29.10 -27.08 -23.76
C GLY A 144 27.58 -27.21 -23.95
N PHE A 145 26.86 -27.91 -23.05
CA PHE A 145 25.41 -28.08 -23.15
C PHE A 145 24.61 -26.82 -22.75
N ILE A 146 25.18 -25.99 -21.90
CA ILE A 146 24.57 -24.77 -21.39
C ILE A 146 25.49 -23.56 -21.53
N THR A 147 24.92 -22.37 -21.66
CA THR A 147 25.67 -21.11 -21.68
C THR A 147 26.17 -20.72 -20.29
N ASN A 148 27.10 -19.78 -20.18
CA ASN A 148 27.55 -19.26 -18.89
C ASN A 148 26.46 -18.57 -18.10
N ASP A 149 25.56 -17.84 -18.77
CA ASP A 149 24.43 -17.15 -18.11
C ASP A 149 23.41 -18.15 -17.59
N GLU A 150 23.18 -19.22 -18.33
CA GLU A 150 22.30 -20.29 -17.88
C GLU A 150 22.89 -21.08 -16.70
N ARG A 151 24.18 -21.39 -16.75
CA ARG A 151 24.90 -21.97 -15.61
C ARG A 151 24.75 -21.12 -14.36
N TYR A 152 24.98 -19.80 -14.49
CA TYR A 152 24.82 -18.85 -13.40
C TYR A 152 23.39 -18.89 -12.83
N ARG A 153 22.37 -18.80 -13.69
CA ARG A 153 20.96 -18.83 -13.30
C ARG A 153 20.60 -20.11 -12.55
N LEU A 154 20.97 -21.27 -13.09
CA LEU A 154 20.70 -22.58 -12.48
C LEU A 154 21.42 -22.74 -11.14
N THR A 155 22.67 -22.29 -11.03
CA THR A 155 23.43 -22.34 -9.78
C THR A 155 22.78 -21.49 -8.70
N VAL A 156 22.39 -20.28 -9.03
CA VAL A 156 21.70 -19.39 -8.08
C VAL A 156 20.37 -20.00 -7.65
N GLN A 157 19.56 -20.48 -8.57
CA GLN A 157 18.28 -21.13 -8.30
C GLN A 157 18.41 -22.35 -7.38
N GLN A 158 19.45 -23.18 -7.59
CA GLN A 158 19.71 -24.32 -6.74
C GLN A 158 20.06 -23.92 -5.30
N TRP A 159 20.86 -22.88 -5.13
CA TRP A 159 21.18 -22.36 -3.80
C TRP A 159 19.99 -21.71 -3.12
N GLU A 160 19.12 -21.03 -3.85
CA GLU A 160 17.88 -20.49 -3.30
C GLU A 160 16.96 -21.57 -2.76
N LYS A 161 16.80 -22.66 -3.53
CA LYS A 161 16.06 -23.84 -3.09
C LYS A 161 16.65 -24.39 -1.80
N SER A 162 17.97 -24.58 -1.74
CA SER A 162 18.63 -25.08 -0.54
C SER A 162 18.49 -24.17 0.67
N ILE A 163 18.53 -22.85 0.46
CA ILE A 163 18.29 -21.87 1.54
C ILE A 163 16.88 -22.01 2.11
N LYS A 164 15.90 -22.24 1.25
CA LYS A 164 14.51 -22.47 1.66
C LYS A 164 14.40 -23.77 2.44
N ASP A 165 14.94 -24.87 1.91
CA ASP A 165 14.88 -26.18 2.55
C ASP A 165 15.56 -26.17 3.94
N VAL A 166 16.69 -25.49 4.08
CA VAL A 166 17.37 -25.28 5.38
C VAL A 166 16.53 -24.41 6.32
N THR A 167 15.82 -23.42 5.79
CA THR A 167 14.93 -22.57 6.61
C THR A 167 13.74 -23.35 7.15
N ASP A 168 13.13 -24.20 6.32
CA ASP A 168 12.02 -25.05 6.70
C ASP A 168 12.45 -26.11 7.73
N ALA A 169 13.63 -26.70 7.55
CA ALA A 169 14.22 -27.60 8.52
C ALA A 169 14.52 -26.92 9.87
N LEU A 170 15.01 -25.68 9.83
CA LEU A 170 15.26 -24.87 11.02
C LEU A 170 13.94 -24.57 11.77
N GLN A 171 12.92 -24.13 11.06
CA GLN A 171 11.62 -23.83 11.64
C GLN A 171 10.99 -25.06 12.32
N SER A 172 11.13 -26.22 11.70
CA SER A 172 10.62 -27.49 12.25
C SER A 172 11.39 -27.97 13.49
N ASN A 173 12.68 -27.59 13.60
CA ASN A 173 13.53 -27.99 14.72
C ASN A 173 13.39 -27.08 15.94
N LEU A 174 12.92 -25.83 15.77
CA LEU A 174 12.77 -24.89 16.87
C LEU A 174 11.64 -25.28 17.82
N LYS A 175 11.96 -25.38 19.10
CA LYS A 175 10.98 -25.66 20.15
C LYS A 175 10.05 -24.47 20.37
N ARG A 176 8.77 -24.75 20.65
CA ARG A 176 7.75 -23.71 20.86
C ARG A 176 8.12 -22.69 21.95
N PHE A 177 8.80 -23.12 23.01
CA PHE A 177 9.22 -22.27 24.13
C PHE A 177 10.67 -21.74 24.00
N ASN A 178 11.27 -21.87 22.84
CA ASN A 178 12.56 -21.23 22.59
C ASN A 178 12.36 -19.70 22.57
N PRO A 179 13.13 -18.91 23.38
CA PRO A 179 12.95 -17.47 23.50
C PRO A 179 13.03 -16.73 22.18
N ILE A 180 13.95 -17.13 21.30
CA ILE A 180 14.14 -16.50 19.97
C ILE A 180 12.93 -16.76 19.08
N PHE A 181 12.44 -18.03 19.08
CA PHE A 181 11.27 -18.41 18.32
C PHE A 181 10.01 -17.69 18.82
N MET A 182 9.81 -17.61 20.15
CA MET A 182 8.69 -16.91 20.75
C MET A 182 8.64 -15.43 20.36
N MET A 183 9.79 -14.75 20.34
CA MET A 183 9.86 -13.34 19.93
C MET A 183 9.51 -13.14 18.46
N ALA A 184 9.98 -14.03 17.58
CA ALA A 184 9.71 -13.95 16.15
C ALA A 184 8.28 -14.39 15.78
N ASP A 185 7.78 -15.50 16.37
CA ASP A 185 6.45 -16.03 16.11
C ASP A 185 5.34 -15.09 16.61
N SER A 186 5.52 -14.49 17.77
CA SER A 186 4.59 -13.48 18.29
C SER A 186 4.55 -12.19 17.44
N GLY A 187 5.54 -11.96 16.61
CA GLY A 187 5.71 -10.73 15.83
C GLY A 187 6.19 -9.53 16.64
N ALA A 188 6.66 -9.75 17.89
CA ALA A 188 7.16 -8.68 18.75
C ALA A 188 8.50 -8.13 18.26
N ARG A 189 9.46 -9.01 17.95
CA ARG A 189 10.78 -8.63 17.43
C ARG A 189 11.43 -9.78 16.68
N GLY A 190 12.15 -9.43 15.61
CA GLY A 190 12.86 -10.40 14.79
C GLY A 190 12.02 -10.98 13.66
N SER A 191 12.70 -11.63 12.73
CA SER A 191 12.10 -12.33 11.60
C SER A 191 12.77 -13.68 11.41
N MET A 192 12.10 -14.62 10.74
CA MET A 192 12.65 -15.93 10.42
C MET A 192 13.94 -15.84 9.61
N ASN A 193 14.08 -14.82 8.75
CA ASN A 193 15.32 -14.56 8.01
C ASN A 193 16.51 -14.21 8.93
N GLN A 194 16.28 -13.49 10.03
CA GLN A 194 17.33 -13.19 11.01
C GLN A 194 17.73 -14.46 11.77
N ILE A 195 16.75 -15.28 12.18
CA ILE A 195 17.02 -16.58 12.84
C ILE A 195 17.79 -17.51 11.91
N ARG A 196 17.47 -17.54 10.62
CA ARG A 196 18.20 -18.30 9.60
C ARG A 196 19.67 -17.90 9.52
N GLN A 197 19.98 -16.60 9.56
CA GLN A 197 21.37 -16.14 9.54
C GLN A 197 22.14 -16.51 10.81
N LEU A 198 21.44 -16.63 11.95
CA LEU A 198 22.04 -16.97 13.24
C LEU A 198 22.29 -18.48 13.40
N ALA A 199 21.33 -19.33 12.99
CA ALA A 199 21.35 -20.78 13.25
C ALA A 199 21.23 -21.66 11.99
N GLY A 200 20.84 -21.13 10.86
CA GLY A 200 20.71 -21.86 9.60
C GLY A 200 21.90 -21.66 8.67
N MET A 201 21.65 -21.02 7.54
CA MET A 201 22.63 -20.68 6.52
C MET A 201 22.46 -19.20 6.14
N ARG A 202 23.56 -18.43 6.08
CA ARG A 202 23.46 -17.03 5.71
C ARG A 202 23.00 -16.86 4.25
N GLY A 203 23.52 -17.66 3.34
CA GLY A 203 23.07 -17.78 1.95
C GLY A 203 23.82 -16.89 0.97
N LEU A 204 23.14 -16.56 -0.13
CA LEU A 204 23.70 -15.78 -1.22
C LEU A 204 23.83 -14.30 -0.86
N MET A 205 24.94 -13.69 -1.28
CA MET A 205 25.22 -12.27 -1.05
C MET A 205 25.32 -11.52 -2.38
N ALA A 206 24.89 -10.26 -2.38
CA ALA A 206 25.04 -9.39 -3.55
C ALA A 206 26.43 -8.73 -3.58
N ASP A 207 27.02 -8.62 -4.75
CA ASP A 207 28.24 -7.85 -5.00
C ASP A 207 27.93 -6.32 -5.00
N THR A 208 28.98 -5.51 -5.06
CA THR A 208 28.86 -4.04 -5.12
C THR A 208 28.03 -3.54 -6.29
N ASN A 209 28.00 -4.29 -7.40
CA ASN A 209 27.18 -3.98 -8.58
C ASN A 209 25.71 -4.46 -8.48
N GLY A 210 25.34 -5.13 -7.39
CA GLY A 210 24.00 -5.70 -7.20
C GLY A 210 23.83 -7.11 -7.78
N ARG A 211 24.83 -7.67 -8.46
CA ARG A 211 24.80 -9.06 -8.96
C ARG A 211 25.00 -10.03 -7.80
N THR A 212 24.27 -11.13 -7.79
CA THR A 212 24.41 -12.18 -6.78
C THR A 212 25.74 -12.93 -6.97
N ILE A 213 26.48 -13.12 -5.88
CA ILE A 213 27.70 -13.90 -5.88
C ILE A 213 27.31 -15.39 -5.91
N GLU A 214 27.86 -16.17 -6.86
CA GLU A 214 27.51 -17.59 -7.05
C GLU A 214 27.91 -18.48 -5.86
N ILE A 215 28.89 -18.04 -5.06
CA ILE A 215 29.36 -18.76 -3.88
C ILE A 215 28.55 -18.33 -2.66
N PRO A 216 27.67 -19.20 -2.10
CA PRO A 216 26.90 -18.87 -0.92
C PRO A 216 27.74 -18.91 0.34
N ILE A 217 27.35 -18.17 1.35
CA ILE A 217 27.87 -18.34 2.71
C ILE A 217 27.09 -19.49 3.37
N LYS A 218 27.75 -20.64 3.52
CA LYS A 218 27.18 -21.88 4.07
C LYS A 218 27.09 -21.85 5.59
N ALA A 219 28.04 -21.15 6.22
CA ALA A 219 28.07 -20.97 7.66
C ALA A 219 27.00 -20.02 8.18
N ASN A 220 26.73 -20.10 9.46
CA ASN A 220 25.91 -19.16 10.22
C ASN A 220 26.75 -18.41 11.26
N PHE A 221 26.17 -17.42 11.91
CA PHE A 221 26.89 -16.63 12.91
C PHE A 221 27.26 -17.42 14.17
N ARG A 222 26.48 -18.46 14.53
CA ARG A 222 26.79 -19.32 15.68
C ARG A 222 28.02 -20.18 15.43
N GLU A 223 28.18 -20.74 14.24
CA GLU A 223 29.34 -21.55 13.85
C GLU A 223 30.60 -20.72 13.62
N GLY A 224 30.41 -19.44 13.30
CA GLY A 224 31.45 -18.56 12.83
C GLY A 224 31.68 -18.66 11.32
N LEU A 225 32.18 -17.60 10.72
CA LEU A 225 32.42 -17.50 9.28
C LEU A 225 33.92 -17.78 9.00
N SER A 226 34.21 -18.44 7.89
CA SER A 226 35.58 -18.51 7.36
C SER A 226 36.06 -17.11 6.92
N ALA A 227 37.37 -16.91 6.77
CA ALA A 227 37.92 -15.62 6.37
C ALA A 227 37.32 -15.10 5.04
N LEU A 228 37.15 -16.00 4.05
CA LEU A 228 36.55 -15.66 2.76
C LEU A 228 35.05 -15.26 2.91
N GLU A 229 34.27 -16.05 3.65
CA GLU A 229 32.85 -15.78 3.91
C GLU A 229 32.67 -14.47 4.68
N TYR A 230 33.55 -14.22 5.67
CA TYR A 230 33.57 -12.97 6.40
C TYR A 230 33.84 -11.76 5.48
N PHE A 231 34.80 -11.87 4.58
CA PHE A 231 35.15 -10.82 3.63
C PHE A 231 33.97 -10.52 2.68
N ILE A 232 33.35 -11.53 2.10
CA ILE A 232 32.16 -11.40 1.26
C ILE A 232 31.02 -10.73 2.05
N SER A 233 30.80 -11.21 3.26
CA SER A 233 29.79 -10.69 4.18
C SER A 233 30.00 -9.21 4.53
N SER A 234 31.25 -8.82 4.86
CA SER A 234 31.57 -7.45 5.26
C SER A 234 31.41 -6.45 4.12
N ARG A 235 31.70 -6.85 2.87
CA ARG A 235 31.47 -6.03 1.67
C ARG A 235 29.96 -5.73 1.50
N GLY A 236 29.14 -6.78 1.60
CA GLY A 236 27.68 -6.63 1.53
C GLY A 236 27.13 -5.73 2.64
N ALA A 237 27.60 -5.91 3.88
CA ALA A 237 27.20 -5.09 5.02
C ALA A 237 27.59 -3.61 4.83
N ARG A 238 28.82 -3.34 4.38
CA ARG A 238 29.29 -1.97 4.09
C ARG A 238 28.45 -1.30 3.01
N LYS A 239 28.18 -2.01 1.90
CA LYS A 239 27.28 -1.50 0.85
C LYS A 239 25.93 -1.12 1.40
N GLY A 240 25.32 -1.97 2.24
CA GLY A 240 24.02 -1.68 2.82
C GLY A 240 23.99 -0.48 3.74
N MET A 241 24.99 -0.33 4.59
CA MET A 241 25.10 0.87 5.42
C MET A 241 25.23 2.14 4.56
N THR A 242 26.04 2.09 3.51
CA THR A 242 26.20 3.21 2.58
C THR A 242 24.91 3.50 1.82
N ASP A 243 24.29 2.46 1.28
CA ASP A 243 23.00 2.61 0.55
C ASP A 243 21.91 3.17 1.46
N THR A 244 21.84 2.73 2.71
CA THR A 244 20.88 3.27 3.69
C THR A 244 21.13 4.76 3.95
N ALA A 245 22.37 5.16 4.19
CA ALA A 245 22.72 6.54 4.46
C ALA A 245 22.40 7.48 3.27
N LEU A 246 22.73 7.06 2.05
CA LEU A 246 22.48 7.85 0.83
C LEU A 246 20.99 7.92 0.48
N ARG A 247 20.29 6.80 0.54
CA ARG A 247 18.88 6.72 0.14
C ARG A 247 17.92 7.37 1.14
N THR A 248 18.34 7.64 2.36
CA THR A 248 17.56 8.44 3.32
C THR A 248 17.27 9.83 2.77
N ALA A 249 18.26 10.46 2.13
CA ALA A 249 18.10 11.73 1.45
C ALA A 249 17.11 11.64 0.27
N ASP A 250 17.20 10.57 -0.54
CA ASP A 250 16.29 10.34 -1.67
C ASP A 250 14.83 10.18 -1.21
N SER A 251 14.61 9.43 -0.11
CA SER A 251 13.28 9.27 0.50
C SER A 251 12.73 10.61 0.99
N GLY A 252 13.56 11.42 1.66
CA GLY A 252 13.17 12.76 2.11
C GLY A 252 12.82 13.69 0.94
N TYR A 253 13.61 13.64 -0.13
CA TYR A 253 13.37 14.43 -1.33
C TYR A 253 12.10 13.97 -2.09
N LEU A 254 11.83 12.66 -2.16
CA LEU A 254 10.57 12.15 -2.73
C LEU A 254 9.38 12.65 -1.92
N THR A 255 9.44 12.56 -0.59
CA THR A 255 8.38 13.06 0.31
C THR A 255 8.12 14.54 0.09
N ARG A 256 9.18 15.37 0.01
CA ARG A 256 9.05 16.79 -0.28
C ARG A 256 8.32 17.03 -1.61
N ARG A 257 8.70 16.35 -2.69
CA ARG A 257 8.04 16.49 -4.00
C ARG A 257 6.56 16.12 -3.95
N MET A 258 6.21 15.04 -3.22
CA MET A 258 4.82 14.64 -3.03
C MET A 258 4.02 15.69 -2.24
N VAL A 259 4.60 16.27 -1.19
CA VAL A 259 3.97 17.36 -0.43
C VAL A 259 3.74 18.57 -1.33
N ASP A 260 4.74 18.96 -2.13
CA ASP A 260 4.64 20.14 -3.00
C ASP A 260 3.54 19.97 -4.07
N VAL A 261 3.32 18.77 -4.61
CA VAL A 261 2.27 18.53 -5.61
C VAL A 261 0.87 18.43 -5.02
N CYS A 262 0.74 18.01 -3.76
CA CYS A 262 -0.56 17.74 -3.13
C CYS A 262 -0.96 18.76 -2.05
N GLN A 263 -0.21 19.82 -1.85
CA GLN A 263 -0.42 20.78 -0.76
C GLN A 263 -1.74 21.55 -0.87
N ASP A 264 -2.33 21.65 -2.06
CA ASP A 264 -3.62 22.28 -2.34
C ASP A 264 -4.81 21.33 -2.15
N VAL A 265 -4.57 20.02 -1.96
CA VAL A 265 -5.62 19.02 -1.81
C VAL A 265 -6.13 18.97 -0.37
N ILE A 266 -7.22 19.70 -0.16
CA ILE A 266 -7.92 19.85 1.13
C ILE A 266 -9.37 19.46 0.93
N ILE A 267 -10.04 18.95 1.96
CA ILE A 267 -11.49 18.70 1.92
C ILE A 267 -12.23 20.03 2.02
N ARG A 268 -12.89 20.45 0.93
CA ARG A 268 -13.57 21.75 0.88
C ARG A 268 -15.07 21.65 0.81
N GLU A 269 -15.60 20.56 0.32
CA GLU A 269 -17.02 20.33 0.05
C GLU A 269 -17.46 19.00 0.65
N ASN A 270 -18.73 18.91 1.05
CA ASN A 270 -19.29 17.64 1.53
C ASN A 270 -19.52 16.66 0.37
N ASP A 271 -20.10 17.13 -0.73
CA ASP A 271 -20.41 16.29 -1.89
C ASP A 271 -20.31 17.09 -3.20
N CYS A 272 -19.57 16.58 -4.16
CA CYS A 272 -19.42 17.15 -5.50
C CYS A 272 -20.45 16.61 -6.52
N GLY A 273 -21.35 15.70 -6.11
CA GLY A 273 -22.35 15.10 -7.00
C GLY A 273 -21.80 14.23 -8.14
N SER A 274 -20.52 13.82 -8.06
CA SER A 274 -19.89 13.01 -9.13
C SER A 274 -20.50 11.62 -9.20
N THR A 275 -20.80 11.19 -10.43
CA THR A 275 -21.19 9.82 -10.79
C THR A 275 -20.01 8.98 -11.28
N ASN A 276 -18.82 9.59 -11.37
CA ASN A 276 -17.60 8.88 -11.75
C ASN A 276 -17.02 8.17 -10.54
N GLY A 277 -16.71 6.89 -10.70
CA GLY A 277 -16.15 6.05 -9.65
C GLY A 277 -15.13 5.08 -10.20
N SER A 278 -14.79 4.08 -9.42
CA SER A 278 -13.95 2.96 -9.85
C SER A 278 -14.54 1.64 -9.37
N TRP A 279 -14.34 0.58 -10.17
CA TRP A 279 -14.71 -0.77 -9.78
C TRP A 279 -13.72 -1.32 -8.76
N LYS A 280 -14.22 -1.78 -7.62
CA LYS A 280 -13.41 -2.44 -6.58
C LYS A 280 -13.97 -3.83 -6.31
N GLY A 281 -13.08 -4.81 -6.34
CA GLY A 281 -13.31 -6.22 -6.05
C GLY A 281 -12.02 -6.84 -5.51
N ASP A 282 -11.98 -8.15 -5.36
CA ASP A 282 -10.75 -8.86 -4.99
C ASP A 282 -9.63 -8.59 -5.99
N TYR A 283 -8.42 -8.34 -5.46
CA TYR A 283 -7.25 -8.16 -6.30
C TYR A 283 -6.32 -9.37 -6.20
N TYR A 284 -6.11 -10.01 -7.34
CA TYR A 284 -5.25 -11.18 -7.47
C TYR A 284 -3.98 -10.83 -8.26
N GLU A 285 -2.84 -11.29 -7.79
CA GLU A 285 -1.58 -11.26 -8.51
C GLU A 285 -0.99 -12.67 -8.57
N LYS A 286 -0.67 -13.16 -9.78
CA LYS A 286 -0.15 -14.53 -10.00
C LYS A 286 -0.99 -15.63 -9.33
N GLY A 287 -2.31 -15.44 -9.24
CA GLY A 287 -3.23 -16.40 -8.64
C GLY A 287 -3.31 -16.37 -7.10
N GLN A 288 -2.60 -15.47 -6.44
CA GLN A 288 -2.72 -15.23 -5.01
C GLN A 288 -3.58 -14.01 -4.74
N LEU A 289 -4.49 -14.11 -3.75
CA LEU A 289 -5.25 -12.97 -3.27
C LEU A 289 -4.32 -12.02 -2.51
N ILE A 290 -4.11 -10.84 -3.06
CA ILE A 290 -3.26 -9.81 -2.46
C ILE A 290 -4.06 -8.88 -1.58
N ASP A 291 -5.23 -8.43 -2.05
CA ASP A 291 -6.08 -7.52 -1.31
C ASP A 291 -7.54 -7.94 -1.43
N SER A 292 -8.20 -8.08 -0.28
CA SER A 292 -9.58 -8.56 -0.23
C SER A 292 -10.57 -7.46 -0.63
N PHE A 293 -11.69 -7.88 -1.19
CA PHE A 293 -12.79 -7.00 -1.54
C PHE A 293 -13.20 -6.10 -0.37
N GLY A 294 -13.31 -6.66 0.85
CA GLY A 294 -13.68 -5.91 2.06
C GLY A 294 -12.72 -4.76 2.37
N ASN A 295 -11.41 -5.00 2.29
CA ASN A 295 -10.40 -3.96 2.52
C ASN A 295 -10.50 -2.82 1.51
N ARG A 296 -10.72 -3.15 0.24
CA ARG A 296 -10.74 -2.17 -0.85
C ARG A 296 -12.00 -1.29 -0.87
N ILE A 297 -13.14 -1.78 -0.38
CA ILE A 297 -14.38 -0.99 -0.28
C ILE A 297 -14.51 -0.26 1.06
N ARG A 298 -13.77 -0.67 2.07
CA ARG A 298 -13.85 -0.09 3.41
C ARG A 298 -13.69 1.43 3.39
N GLY A 299 -14.70 2.13 3.94
CA GLY A 299 -14.68 3.58 4.08
C GLY A 299 -14.87 4.36 2.78
N ARG A 300 -15.41 3.73 1.73
CA ARG A 300 -15.83 4.39 0.49
C ARG A 300 -17.34 4.50 0.42
N TYR A 301 -17.84 5.36 -0.44
CA TYR A 301 -19.26 5.47 -0.76
C TYR A 301 -19.53 4.80 -2.11
N PRO A 302 -20.61 4.02 -2.28
CA PRO A 302 -21.02 3.55 -3.59
C PRO A 302 -21.55 4.72 -4.43
N VAL A 303 -21.40 4.63 -5.75
CA VAL A 303 -21.94 5.64 -6.69
C VAL A 303 -23.45 5.50 -6.82
N TYR A 304 -23.93 4.26 -6.86
CA TYR A 304 -25.33 3.89 -6.99
C TYR A 304 -25.77 3.03 -5.82
N ASP A 305 -27.08 2.97 -5.58
CA ASP A 305 -27.65 2.04 -4.62
C ASP A 305 -27.35 0.61 -5.06
N ILE A 306 -26.89 -0.22 -4.13
CA ILE A 306 -26.54 -1.61 -4.39
C ILE A 306 -27.76 -2.47 -4.13
N THR A 307 -28.28 -3.10 -5.18
CA THR A 307 -29.44 -3.98 -5.13
C THR A 307 -29.05 -5.43 -5.44
N ASP A 308 -29.79 -6.37 -4.89
CA ASP A 308 -29.62 -7.79 -5.19
C ASP A 308 -29.96 -8.04 -6.68
N PRO A 309 -29.06 -8.61 -7.49
CA PRO A 309 -29.31 -8.90 -8.89
C PRO A 309 -30.44 -9.90 -9.13
N LYS A 310 -30.85 -10.68 -8.10
CA LYS A 310 -31.89 -11.70 -8.20
C LYS A 310 -33.26 -11.22 -7.71
N THR A 311 -33.28 -10.52 -6.56
CA THR A 311 -34.53 -10.11 -5.90
C THR A 311 -34.88 -8.64 -6.16
N GLY A 312 -33.89 -7.80 -6.54
CA GLY A 312 -34.07 -6.35 -6.67
C GLY A 312 -34.16 -5.61 -5.33
N GLU A 313 -33.96 -6.33 -4.21
CA GLU A 313 -34.00 -5.75 -2.88
C GLU A 313 -32.78 -4.83 -2.65
N LEU A 314 -32.99 -3.71 -1.93
CA LEU A 314 -31.90 -2.80 -1.59
C LEU A 314 -31.00 -3.42 -0.52
N LEU A 315 -29.76 -3.73 -0.88
CA LEU A 315 -28.75 -4.25 0.04
C LEU A 315 -27.99 -3.13 0.76
N HIS A 316 -27.70 -2.03 0.05
CA HIS A 316 -26.96 -0.91 0.61
C HIS A 316 -27.27 0.40 -0.14
N SER A 317 -27.51 1.48 0.61
CA SER A 317 -27.78 2.81 0.02
C SER A 317 -26.47 3.52 -0.35
N LYS A 318 -26.52 4.32 -1.43
CA LYS A 318 -25.41 5.20 -1.87
C LYS A 318 -25.00 6.26 -0.84
N ASP A 319 -25.88 6.61 0.09
CA ASP A 319 -25.64 7.64 1.09
C ASP A 319 -24.97 7.12 2.36
N VAL A 320 -24.78 5.80 2.46
CA VAL A 320 -24.15 5.14 3.61
C VAL A 320 -22.73 4.68 3.23
N MET A 321 -21.79 4.89 4.14
CA MET A 321 -20.40 4.50 3.94
C MET A 321 -20.24 2.97 4.08
N LEU A 322 -19.58 2.36 3.12
CA LEU A 322 -19.29 0.91 3.09
C LEU A 322 -18.33 0.51 4.21
N ARG A 323 -18.64 -0.62 4.85
CA ARG A 323 -17.82 -1.27 5.85
C ARG A 323 -17.22 -2.56 5.30
N GLU A 324 -16.17 -3.04 5.94
CA GLU A 324 -15.54 -4.32 5.56
C GLU A 324 -16.51 -5.51 5.61
N GLU A 325 -17.45 -5.49 6.57
CA GLU A 325 -18.45 -6.53 6.78
C GLU A 325 -19.48 -6.62 5.64
N ASP A 326 -19.72 -5.52 4.94
CA ASP A 326 -20.68 -5.46 3.84
C ASP A 326 -20.21 -6.29 2.62
N ALA A 327 -18.89 -6.44 2.45
CA ALA A 327 -18.34 -7.33 1.43
C ALA A 327 -18.85 -8.77 1.54
N ALA A 328 -18.96 -9.31 2.76
CA ALA A 328 -19.46 -10.66 2.98
C ALA A 328 -20.94 -10.78 2.58
N LYS A 329 -21.75 -9.73 2.84
CA LYS A 329 -23.14 -9.68 2.40
C LYS A 329 -23.24 -9.65 0.87
N PHE A 330 -22.44 -8.81 0.20
CA PHE A 330 -22.42 -8.69 -1.25
C PHE A 330 -21.99 -9.99 -1.93
N THR A 331 -20.95 -10.64 -1.43
CA THR A 331 -20.48 -11.93 -1.95
C THR A 331 -21.54 -13.02 -1.77
N ALA A 332 -22.29 -13.04 -0.66
CA ALA A 332 -23.39 -13.98 -0.45
C ALA A 332 -24.52 -13.83 -1.48
N HIS A 333 -24.74 -12.62 -2.00
CA HIS A 333 -25.70 -12.32 -3.08
C HIS A 333 -25.09 -12.40 -4.50
N GLY A 334 -23.83 -12.84 -4.64
CA GLY A 334 -23.14 -13.00 -5.91
C GLY A 334 -22.59 -11.72 -6.53
N ILE A 335 -22.35 -10.70 -5.71
CA ILE A 335 -21.73 -9.43 -6.14
C ILE A 335 -20.24 -9.49 -5.75
N ASP A 336 -19.37 -9.64 -6.76
CA ASP A 336 -17.92 -9.76 -6.56
C ASP A 336 -17.18 -8.41 -6.68
N ARG A 337 -17.84 -7.38 -7.19
CA ARG A 337 -17.29 -6.02 -7.35
C ARG A 337 -18.36 -4.97 -7.22
N VAL A 338 -17.99 -3.82 -6.69
CA VAL A 338 -18.87 -2.68 -6.48
C VAL A 338 -18.26 -1.43 -7.11
N TYR A 339 -19.11 -0.58 -7.74
CA TYR A 339 -18.70 0.69 -8.28
C TYR A 339 -18.74 1.76 -7.19
N VAL A 340 -17.56 2.20 -6.74
CA VAL A 340 -17.42 3.12 -5.60
C VAL A 340 -16.86 4.47 -6.02
N ARG A 341 -17.21 5.50 -5.28
CA ARG A 341 -16.63 6.84 -5.44
C ARG A 341 -15.15 6.80 -5.05
N SER A 342 -14.33 7.50 -5.81
CA SER A 342 -12.90 7.64 -5.56
C SER A 342 -12.46 9.10 -5.68
N VAL A 343 -11.29 9.38 -5.14
CA VAL A 343 -10.64 10.68 -5.28
C VAL A 343 -10.39 11.02 -6.75
N LEU A 344 -10.10 10.01 -7.58
CA LEU A 344 -9.79 10.14 -9.00
C LEU A 344 -10.97 10.69 -9.82
N GLY A 345 -12.21 10.27 -9.49
CA GLY A 345 -13.42 10.73 -10.15
C GLY A 345 -14.07 11.98 -9.53
N CYS A 346 -13.42 12.63 -8.56
CA CYS A 346 -13.99 13.80 -7.87
C CYS A 346 -14.02 15.03 -8.78
N LYS A 347 -15.19 15.67 -8.90
CA LYS A 347 -15.44 16.89 -9.69
C LYS A 347 -15.18 18.19 -8.93
N ALA A 348 -14.72 18.13 -7.69
CA ALA A 348 -14.35 19.33 -6.94
C ALA A 348 -13.23 20.10 -7.65
N ARG A 349 -13.42 21.39 -7.94
CA ARG A 349 -12.45 22.25 -8.65
C ARG A 349 -11.18 22.45 -7.85
N SER A 350 -11.32 22.66 -6.56
CA SER A 350 -10.20 22.85 -5.64
C SER A 350 -10.30 21.85 -4.50
N GLY A 351 -9.26 21.04 -4.31
CA GLY A 351 -9.26 19.99 -3.31
C GLY A 351 -10.10 18.76 -3.70
N VAL A 352 -10.74 18.14 -2.72
CA VAL A 352 -11.57 16.92 -2.87
C VAL A 352 -12.79 17.05 -1.96
N CYS A 353 -13.92 16.46 -2.32
CA CYS A 353 -15.09 16.41 -1.45
C CYS A 353 -15.02 15.26 -0.44
N ALA A 354 -15.72 15.41 0.69
CA ALA A 354 -15.72 14.43 1.77
C ALA A 354 -16.24 13.05 1.33
N ARG A 355 -17.28 12.97 0.51
CA ARG A 355 -17.83 11.69 0.04
C ARG A 355 -16.90 10.94 -0.92
N CYS A 356 -16.15 11.62 -1.80
CA CYS A 356 -15.21 10.98 -2.69
C CYS A 356 -13.97 10.47 -1.94
N TYR A 357 -13.52 11.18 -0.92
CA TYR A 357 -12.46 10.74 -0.04
C TYR A 357 -12.94 9.63 0.92
N GLY A 358 -14.15 9.82 1.50
CA GLY A 358 -14.79 8.88 2.40
C GLY A 358 -14.21 8.92 3.82
N MET A 359 -13.89 7.75 4.36
CA MET A 359 -13.47 7.58 5.76
C MET A 359 -12.10 8.21 6.05
N ASN A 360 -12.00 8.93 7.14
CA ASN A 360 -10.73 9.27 7.78
C ASN A 360 -10.16 8.00 8.43
N LEU A 361 -8.93 7.62 8.06
CA LEU A 361 -8.32 6.38 8.51
C LEU A 361 -7.92 6.38 9.99
N ALA A 362 -7.78 7.56 10.60
CA ALA A 362 -7.45 7.68 12.02
C ALA A 362 -8.68 7.50 12.93
N THR A 363 -9.80 8.12 12.58
CA THR A 363 -11.03 8.11 13.39
C THR A 363 -12.04 7.05 12.96
N SER A 364 -11.89 6.48 11.76
CA SER A 364 -12.87 5.58 11.13
C SER A 364 -14.25 6.20 10.88
N GLU A 365 -14.35 7.51 10.90
CA GLU A 365 -15.54 8.30 10.60
C GLU A 365 -15.38 9.02 9.25
N LEU A 366 -16.43 9.67 8.77
CA LEU A 366 -16.34 10.53 7.59
C LEU A 366 -15.32 11.65 7.83
N VAL A 367 -14.50 11.94 6.83
CA VAL A 367 -13.50 13.01 6.89
C VAL A 367 -14.17 14.37 7.09
N ASN A 368 -13.59 15.21 7.96
CA ASN A 368 -14.08 16.54 8.24
C ASN A 368 -13.69 17.54 7.15
N LEU A 369 -14.50 18.59 7.00
CA LEU A 369 -14.14 19.74 6.17
C LEU A 369 -12.86 20.38 6.70
N GLY A 370 -11.98 20.80 5.78
CA GLY A 370 -10.72 21.45 6.12
C GLY A 370 -9.55 20.50 6.40
N GLU A 371 -9.74 19.21 6.30
CA GLU A 371 -8.63 18.27 6.49
C GLU A 371 -7.69 18.28 5.28
N ALA A 372 -6.38 18.44 5.55
CA ALA A 372 -5.34 18.52 4.52
C ALA A 372 -4.91 17.11 4.07
N VAL A 373 -5.80 16.42 3.36
CA VAL A 373 -5.62 15.02 2.94
C VAL A 373 -4.44 14.81 2.00
N GLY A 374 -4.05 15.83 1.23
CA GLY A 374 -2.88 15.77 0.35
C GLY A 374 -1.58 15.65 1.13
N ILE A 375 -1.40 16.43 2.19
CA ILE A 375 -0.21 16.33 3.06
C ILE A 375 -0.19 15.00 3.79
N ILE A 376 -1.35 14.55 4.31
CA ILE A 376 -1.48 13.25 4.97
C ILE A 376 -1.09 12.12 4.01
N ALA A 377 -1.53 12.17 2.74
CA ALA A 377 -1.18 11.20 1.73
C ALA A 377 0.33 11.17 1.47
N ALA A 378 0.95 12.32 1.25
CA ALA A 378 2.39 12.43 0.99
C ALA A 378 3.23 11.94 2.18
N GLN A 379 2.83 12.26 3.40
CA GLN A 379 3.51 11.80 4.61
C GLN A 379 3.33 10.31 4.86
N SER A 380 2.13 9.76 4.62
CA SER A 380 1.83 8.33 4.79
C SER A 380 2.58 7.43 3.79
N ILE A 381 2.91 7.96 2.61
CA ILE A 381 3.74 7.27 1.62
C ILE A 381 5.23 7.48 1.91
N GLY A 382 5.60 8.67 2.38
CA GLY A 382 7.00 9.06 2.60
C GLY A 382 7.62 8.48 3.87
N GLU A 383 6.86 8.39 4.96
CA GLU A 383 7.35 7.86 6.24
C GLU A 383 7.94 6.44 6.09
N PRO A 384 7.21 5.45 5.54
CA PRO A 384 7.78 4.14 5.34
C PRO A 384 8.85 4.07 4.23
N GLY A 385 9.02 5.10 3.42
CA GLY A 385 10.07 5.20 2.40
C GLY A 385 11.48 5.04 2.98
N THR A 386 11.73 5.60 4.15
CA THR A 386 13.01 5.41 4.88
C THR A 386 13.20 3.96 5.31
N GLN A 387 12.14 3.26 5.72
CA GLN A 387 12.20 1.83 6.05
C GLN A 387 12.43 0.96 4.82
N LEU A 388 11.89 1.34 3.67
CA LEU A 388 12.18 0.70 2.38
C LEU A 388 13.68 0.71 2.06
N THR A 389 14.36 1.82 2.33
CA THR A 389 15.81 1.93 2.09
C THR A 389 16.62 1.03 3.02
N MET A 390 16.17 0.84 4.26
CA MET A 390 16.84 -0.01 5.26
C MET A 390 16.59 -1.51 5.01
N ARG A 391 15.40 -1.90 4.56
CA ARG A 391 15.01 -3.32 4.42
C ARG A 391 15.47 -3.98 3.13
N THR A 392 15.64 -3.26 2.03
CA THR A 392 16.17 -3.81 0.76
C THR A 392 17.53 -4.47 0.92
N PHE A 393 18.25 -4.15 1.97
CA PHE A 393 19.55 -4.74 2.32
C PHE A 393 19.46 -6.06 3.08
N HIS A 394 18.41 -6.26 3.90
CA HIS A 394 18.29 -7.47 4.74
C HIS A 394 17.73 -8.69 3.99
N THR A 395 17.15 -8.49 2.83
CA THR A 395 16.51 -9.56 2.07
C THR A 395 17.48 -10.30 1.17
N GLY A 396 18.82 -10.26 1.27
CA GLY A 396 19.78 -11.13 0.54
C GLY A 396 19.17 -11.92 -0.64
N GLY A 397 18.11 -11.35 -1.23
CA GLY A 397 17.33 -11.97 -2.28
C GLY A 397 18.00 -11.75 -3.62
N VAL A 398 17.93 -12.74 -4.45
CA VAL A 398 18.24 -12.64 -5.87
C VAL A 398 17.49 -11.46 -6.42
N ALA A 399 18.21 -10.52 -7.01
CA ALA A 399 17.59 -9.51 -7.84
C ALA A 399 16.85 -10.26 -8.96
N GLY A 400 15.55 -10.39 -8.84
CA GLY A 400 14.71 -10.78 -9.96
C GLY A 400 14.99 -9.85 -11.13
N ASP A 401 14.57 -10.20 -12.31
CA ASP A 401 14.88 -9.51 -13.57
C ASP A 401 14.62 -7.98 -13.62
N ASP A 402 14.06 -7.41 -12.57
CA ASP A 402 13.79 -5.97 -12.48
C ASP A 402 14.92 -5.24 -11.72
N ILE A 403 15.68 -4.43 -12.45
CA ILE A 403 16.87 -3.70 -11.97
C ILE A 403 16.50 -2.61 -10.97
N THR A 404 15.24 -2.16 -10.97
CA THR A 404 14.73 -1.09 -10.11
C THR A 404 13.75 -1.65 -9.08
N GLN A 405 14.28 -2.08 -7.93
CA GLN A 405 13.46 -2.52 -6.79
C GLN A 405 13.44 -1.47 -5.67
N GLY A 406 12.34 -1.42 -4.93
CA GLY A 406 12.19 -0.52 -3.78
C GLY A 406 11.93 0.94 -4.16
N LEU A 407 12.53 1.88 -3.41
CA LEU A 407 12.29 3.32 -3.56
C LEU A 407 12.54 3.86 -4.99
N PRO A 408 13.60 3.45 -5.72
CA PRO A 408 13.80 3.90 -7.10
C PRO A 408 12.63 3.56 -8.04
N ARG A 409 11.95 2.44 -7.81
CA ARG A 409 10.76 2.06 -8.60
C ARG A 409 9.56 2.94 -8.27
N VAL A 410 9.36 3.26 -7.00
CA VAL A 410 8.30 4.21 -6.58
C VAL A 410 8.54 5.58 -7.20
N GLU A 411 9.79 6.04 -7.17
CA GLU A 411 10.18 7.31 -7.82
C GLU A 411 9.94 7.28 -9.33
N GLU A 412 10.31 6.20 -10.01
CA GLU A 412 10.09 6.02 -11.46
C GLU A 412 8.60 6.11 -11.82
N LEU A 413 7.73 5.48 -11.02
CA LEU A 413 6.28 5.51 -11.23
C LEU A 413 5.69 6.90 -10.99
N PHE A 414 6.03 7.57 -9.89
CA PHE A 414 5.53 8.91 -9.60
C PHE A 414 6.11 10.00 -10.51
N GLU A 415 7.30 9.83 -11.05
CA GLU A 415 7.85 10.74 -12.07
C GLU A 415 7.42 10.36 -13.49
N ALA A 416 6.64 9.30 -13.66
CA ALA A 416 6.21 8.78 -14.96
C ALA A 416 7.38 8.63 -15.95
N ARG A 417 8.55 8.14 -15.45
CA ARG A 417 9.75 7.97 -16.29
C ARG A 417 9.60 6.73 -17.17
N LYS A 418 10.24 6.77 -18.34
CA LYS A 418 10.36 5.57 -19.19
C LYS A 418 11.26 4.55 -18.49
N PRO A 419 10.78 3.30 -18.29
CA PRO A 419 11.59 2.24 -17.69
C PRO A 419 12.83 1.92 -18.54
N LYS A 420 13.93 1.54 -17.86
CA LYS A 420 15.16 1.11 -18.57
C LYS A 420 14.96 -0.17 -19.37
N LYS A 421 14.19 -1.13 -18.83
CA LYS A 421 13.74 -2.34 -19.54
C LYS A 421 12.24 -2.18 -19.81
N MET A 422 11.91 -1.63 -20.96
CA MET A 422 10.54 -1.36 -21.36
C MET A 422 9.92 -2.62 -21.98
N ALA A 423 8.75 -3.02 -21.51
CA ALA A 423 7.94 -4.03 -22.16
C ALA A 423 7.24 -3.44 -23.40
N GLN A 424 7.21 -4.20 -24.48
CA GLN A 424 6.35 -3.90 -25.62
C GLN A 424 4.91 -4.26 -25.29
N ILE A 425 3.97 -3.38 -25.67
CA ILE A 425 2.53 -3.52 -25.42
C ILE A 425 1.82 -3.71 -26.76
N SER A 426 0.81 -4.58 -26.80
CA SER A 426 -0.05 -4.70 -27.98
C SER A 426 -0.91 -3.44 -28.16
N GLU A 427 -0.90 -2.85 -29.35
CA GLU A 427 -1.75 -1.70 -29.70
C GLU A 427 -3.13 -2.14 -30.20
N ILE A 428 -3.27 -3.40 -30.62
CA ILE A 428 -4.50 -3.98 -31.19
C ILE A 428 -4.87 -5.29 -30.50
N ASP A 429 -6.15 -5.66 -30.55
CA ASP A 429 -6.62 -6.99 -30.18
C ASP A 429 -6.35 -7.95 -31.33
N GLY A 430 -5.73 -9.10 -31.08
CA GLY A 430 -5.44 -10.02 -32.19
C GLY A 430 -4.73 -11.29 -31.78
N VAL A 431 -4.40 -12.10 -32.78
CA VAL A 431 -3.65 -13.35 -32.63
C VAL A 431 -2.17 -13.09 -32.91
N VAL A 432 -1.33 -13.59 -32.02
CA VAL A 432 0.13 -13.42 -32.09
C VAL A 432 0.74 -14.47 -33.01
N ASP A 433 1.53 -14.02 -33.97
CA ASP A 433 2.43 -14.84 -34.76
C ASP A 433 3.89 -14.45 -34.46
N VAL A 434 4.70 -15.42 -34.07
CA VAL A 434 6.11 -15.22 -33.69
C VAL A 434 6.99 -15.87 -34.76
N ASP A 435 7.77 -15.06 -35.47
CA ASP A 435 8.77 -15.54 -36.43
C ASP A 435 10.13 -15.70 -35.72
N ASP A 436 10.50 -16.96 -35.45
CA ASP A 436 11.75 -17.38 -34.82
C ASP A 436 12.83 -17.81 -35.83
N SER A 437 12.80 -17.28 -37.06
CA SER A 437 13.64 -17.74 -38.17
C SER A 437 15.18 -17.56 -37.96
N HIS A 438 15.61 -17.00 -36.85
CA HIS A 438 17.03 -16.79 -36.47
C HIS A 438 17.94 -16.11 -37.53
N ARG A 439 17.34 -15.54 -38.58
CA ARG A 439 18.09 -14.87 -39.65
C ARG A 439 18.58 -13.47 -39.29
N THR A 440 17.99 -12.88 -38.27
CA THR A 440 18.30 -11.53 -37.78
C THR A 440 18.58 -11.56 -36.28
N ALA A 441 19.24 -10.52 -35.74
CA ALA A 441 19.41 -10.35 -34.29
C ALA A 441 18.13 -9.97 -33.55
N LEU A 442 17.05 -9.73 -34.30
CA LEU A 442 15.74 -9.34 -33.79
C LEU A 442 14.69 -10.38 -34.17
N ARG A 443 13.81 -10.67 -33.26
CA ARG A 443 12.63 -11.52 -33.44
C ARG A 443 11.46 -10.64 -33.89
N ASN A 444 10.76 -11.03 -34.95
CA ASN A 444 9.57 -10.34 -35.42
C ASN A 444 8.32 -10.97 -34.82
N ILE A 445 7.51 -10.15 -34.22
CA ILE A 445 6.21 -10.54 -33.65
C ILE A 445 5.14 -9.81 -34.43
N THR A 446 4.27 -10.53 -35.08
CA THR A 446 3.16 -9.98 -35.85
C THR A 446 1.86 -10.24 -35.10
N ILE A 447 1.05 -9.22 -34.92
CA ILE A 447 -0.28 -9.33 -34.32
C ILE A 447 -1.29 -8.99 -35.41
N THR A 448 -2.20 -9.91 -35.67
CA THR A 448 -3.26 -9.76 -36.65
C THR A 448 -4.59 -9.62 -35.92
N ALA A 449 -5.26 -8.50 -36.11
CA ALA A 449 -6.60 -8.27 -35.59
C ALA A 449 -7.67 -8.97 -36.41
N ASP A 450 -8.85 -9.16 -35.83
CA ASP A 450 -10.01 -9.77 -36.52
C ASP A 450 -10.48 -8.91 -37.71
N ASP A 451 -10.20 -7.60 -37.68
CA ASP A 451 -10.51 -6.62 -38.74
C ASP A 451 -9.49 -6.63 -39.91
N GLY A 452 -8.45 -7.47 -39.83
CA GLY A 452 -7.38 -7.55 -40.83
C GLY A 452 -6.27 -6.52 -40.63
N GLU A 453 -6.28 -5.67 -39.59
CA GLU A 453 -5.16 -4.80 -39.23
C GLU A 453 -3.99 -5.65 -38.73
N VAL A 454 -2.77 -5.35 -39.23
CA VAL A 454 -1.55 -6.08 -38.91
C VAL A 454 -0.54 -5.13 -38.32
N LYS A 455 -0.08 -5.40 -37.08
CA LYS A 455 1.01 -4.67 -36.44
C LYS A 455 2.22 -5.57 -36.23
N GLN A 456 3.40 -5.05 -36.56
CA GLN A 456 4.68 -5.76 -36.41
C GLN A 456 5.53 -5.11 -35.31
N TYR A 457 6.06 -5.95 -34.43
CA TYR A 457 6.96 -5.56 -33.35
C TYR A 457 8.30 -6.28 -33.51
N GLN A 458 9.39 -5.53 -33.36
CA GLN A 458 10.75 -6.09 -33.40
C GLN A 458 11.33 -6.14 -31.99
N VAL A 459 11.68 -7.33 -31.54
CA VAL A 459 12.16 -7.59 -30.18
C VAL A 459 13.50 -8.32 -30.22
N PRO A 460 14.55 -7.87 -29.48
CA PRO A 460 15.80 -8.61 -29.35
C PRO A 460 15.59 -10.00 -28.76
N TYR A 461 16.34 -11.00 -29.21
CA TYR A 461 16.30 -12.37 -28.66
C TYR A 461 16.63 -12.45 -27.17
N SER A 462 17.36 -11.46 -26.63
CA SER A 462 17.70 -11.40 -25.22
C SER A 462 16.53 -11.06 -24.30
N VAL A 463 15.38 -10.62 -24.85
CA VAL A 463 14.18 -10.27 -24.09
C VAL A 463 13.22 -11.45 -24.05
N GLY A 464 12.76 -11.83 -22.87
CA GLY A 464 11.76 -12.88 -22.68
C GLY A 464 10.40 -12.47 -23.26
N LEU A 465 9.68 -13.45 -23.82
CA LEU A 465 8.32 -13.27 -24.31
C LEU A 465 7.32 -13.73 -23.25
N LYS A 466 6.24 -12.96 -23.07
CA LYS A 466 5.06 -13.35 -22.26
C LYS A 466 3.97 -14.02 -23.07
N VAL A 467 4.08 -13.92 -24.39
CA VAL A 467 3.08 -14.46 -25.33
C VAL A 467 3.67 -15.63 -26.10
N GLU A 468 2.83 -16.60 -26.40
CA GLU A 468 3.15 -17.77 -27.20
C GLU A 468 2.54 -17.61 -28.60
N HIS A 469 3.14 -18.27 -29.60
CA HIS A 469 2.60 -18.33 -30.96
C HIS A 469 1.16 -18.85 -30.95
N GLY A 470 0.25 -18.17 -31.65
CA GLY A 470 -1.17 -18.52 -31.72
C GLY A 470 -2.03 -18.06 -30.55
N LYS A 471 -1.47 -17.45 -29.52
CA LYS A 471 -2.23 -16.91 -28.39
C LYS A 471 -2.92 -15.60 -28.78
N ARG A 472 -4.18 -15.44 -28.37
CA ARG A 472 -4.89 -14.17 -28.52
C ARG A 472 -4.49 -13.21 -27.41
N VAL A 473 -4.10 -12.00 -27.78
CA VAL A 473 -3.75 -10.90 -26.88
C VAL A 473 -4.78 -9.79 -27.00
N ARG A 474 -4.97 -9.06 -25.90
CA ARG A 474 -5.83 -7.89 -25.85
C ARG A 474 -4.99 -6.62 -25.99
N LYS A 475 -5.63 -5.57 -26.47
CA LYS A 475 -5.07 -4.22 -26.50
C LYS A 475 -4.59 -3.84 -25.09
N GLY A 476 -3.32 -3.41 -24.96
CA GLY A 476 -2.71 -3.10 -23.68
C GLY A 476 -2.01 -4.26 -22.96
N GLU A 477 -2.10 -5.51 -23.48
CA GLU A 477 -1.40 -6.65 -22.88
C GLU A 477 0.09 -6.62 -23.23
N PRO A 478 0.99 -6.88 -22.25
CA PRO A 478 2.43 -6.88 -22.50
C PRO A 478 2.85 -8.11 -23.31
N ILE A 479 3.56 -7.89 -24.40
CA ILE A 479 4.10 -8.90 -25.29
C ILE A 479 5.42 -9.46 -24.75
N THR A 480 6.25 -8.59 -24.14
CA THR A 480 7.57 -8.93 -23.65
C THR A 480 7.69 -8.75 -22.14
N ASP A 481 8.73 -9.35 -21.55
CA ASP A 481 9.09 -9.11 -20.17
C ASP A 481 9.66 -7.69 -19.99
N GLY A 482 9.28 -7.04 -18.90
CA GLY A 482 9.73 -5.70 -18.55
C GLY A 482 8.64 -4.88 -17.86
N ALA A 483 8.97 -3.65 -17.50
CA ALA A 483 8.05 -2.69 -16.93
C ALA A 483 7.31 -1.92 -18.03
N LEU A 484 6.03 -1.65 -17.82
CA LEU A 484 5.22 -0.87 -18.78
C LEU A 484 5.60 0.62 -18.68
N ASN A 485 5.60 1.31 -19.82
CA ASN A 485 5.73 2.75 -19.84
C ASN A 485 4.35 3.38 -19.55
N PRO A 486 4.21 4.19 -18.49
CA PRO A 486 2.92 4.79 -18.12
C PRO A 486 2.27 5.61 -19.25
N HIS A 487 3.09 6.29 -20.07
CA HIS A 487 2.59 7.09 -21.20
C HIS A 487 1.98 6.22 -22.32
N ASP A 488 2.57 5.05 -22.59
CA ASP A 488 2.02 4.13 -23.58
C ASP A 488 0.74 3.47 -23.06
N VAL A 489 0.68 3.14 -21.77
CA VAL A 489 -0.54 2.63 -21.14
C VAL A 489 -1.67 3.67 -21.23
N LEU A 490 -1.39 4.97 -20.99
CA LEU A 490 -2.37 6.04 -21.15
C LEU A 490 -2.89 6.12 -22.59
N ARG A 491 -1.98 6.09 -23.56
CA ARG A 491 -2.32 6.22 -24.98
C ARG A 491 -3.12 5.01 -25.51
N ILE A 492 -2.76 3.79 -25.07
CA ILE A 492 -3.32 2.55 -25.61
C ILE A 492 -4.54 2.10 -24.81
N SER A 493 -4.42 2.02 -23.49
CA SER A 493 -5.44 1.42 -22.61
C SER A 493 -6.33 2.44 -21.91
N GLY A 494 -5.99 3.74 -21.97
CA GLY A 494 -6.79 4.83 -21.40
C GLY A 494 -6.49 5.16 -19.94
N VAL A 495 -7.31 6.06 -19.39
CA VAL A 495 -7.10 6.71 -18.08
C VAL A 495 -7.19 5.74 -16.92
N GLU A 496 -8.25 4.91 -16.88
CA GLU A 496 -8.49 3.96 -15.78
C GLU A 496 -7.35 2.95 -15.66
N ALA A 497 -6.87 2.44 -16.80
CA ALA A 497 -5.78 1.47 -16.83
C ALA A 497 -4.46 2.04 -16.28
N VAL A 498 -4.14 3.29 -16.61
CA VAL A 498 -2.95 3.97 -16.08
C VAL A 498 -3.07 4.23 -14.58
N GLN A 499 -4.24 4.63 -14.11
CA GLN A 499 -4.51 4.86 -12.69
C GLN A 499 -4.33 3.57 -11.87
N ASP A 500 -4.89 2.47 -12.35
CA ASP A 500 -4.73 1.16 -11.73
C ASP A 500 -3.28 0.68 -11.78
N TYR A 501 -2.61 0.84 -12.93
CA TYR A 501 -1.21 0.45 -13.09
C TYR A 501 -0.30 1.18 -12.09
N LEU A 502 -0.43 2.51 -11.98
CA LEU A 502 0.36 3.31 -11.04
C LEU A 502 0.04 2.95 -9.59
N THR A 503 -1.25 2.82 -9.25
CA THR A 503 -1.70 2.48 -7.90
C THR A 503 -1.15 1.11 -7.48
N GLN A 504 -1.38 0.08 -8.29
CA GLN A 504 -0.92 -1.27 -7.96
C GLN A 504 0.60 -1.40 -8.01
N GLY A 505 1.25 -0.71 -8.95
CA GLY A 505 2.71 -0.69 -9.04
C GLY A 505 3.39 -0.12 -7.78
N VAL A 506 2.86 0.96 -7.23
CA VAL A 506 3.37 1.54 -5.97
C VAL A 506 3.05 0.62 -4.78
N LEU A 507 1.81 0.15 -4.66
CA LEU A 507 1.41 -0.75 -3.59
C LEU A 507 2.21 -2.04 -3.56
N ALA A 508 2.52 -2.63 -4.71
CA ALA A 508 3.30 -3.86 -4.81
C ALA A 508 4.69 -3.68 -4.18
N VAL A 509 5.36 -2.54 -4.41
CA VAL A 509 6.66 -2.24 -3.81
C VAL A 509 6.58 -2.16 -2.29
N TYR A 510 5.56 -1.48 -1.74
CA TYR A 510 5.39 -1.35 -0.29
C TYR A 510 4.99 -2.68 0.36
N ARG A 511 4.07 -3.44 -0.26
CA ARG A 511 3.64 -4.76 0.22
C ARG A 511 4.77 -5.78 0.28
N GLN A 512 5.68 -5.79 -0.72
CA GLN A 512 6.88 -6.63 -0.70
C GLN A 512 7.75 -6.40 0.54
N GLN A 513 7.71 -5.19 1.08
CA GLN A 513 8.42 -4.83 2.31
C GLN A 513 7.58 -5.00 3.59
N GLY A 514 6.34 -5.53 3.46
CA GLY A 514 5.42 -5.73 4.58
C GLY A 514 4.86 -4.42 5.16
N VAL A 515 4.81 -3.39 4.34
CA VAL A 515 4.16 -2.10 4.65
C VAL A 515 2.84 -2.05 3.91
N ASP A 516 1.77 -1.82 4.64
CA ASP A 516 0.43 -1.67 4.08
C ASP A 516 0.04 -0.19 4.03
N ILE A 517 -0.29 0.28 2.82
CA ILE A 517 -0.69 1.67 2.55
C ILE A 517 -2.06 1.65 1.90
N ASN A 518 -2.96 2.51 2.35
CA ASN A 518 -4.29 2.61 1.75
C ASN A 518 -4.22 3.23 0.34
N GLU A 519 -4.97 2.64 -0.60
CA GLU A 519 -5.05 3.12 -2.00
C GLU A 519 -5.38 4.60 -2.13
N LYS A 520 -6.20 5.16 -1.21
CA LYS A 520 -6.62 6.57 -1.23
C LYS A 520 -5.46 7.55 -1.28
N HIS A 521 -4.37 7.27 -0.54
CA HIS A 521 -3.19 8.14 -0.50
C HIS A 521 -2.50 8.23 -1.86
N ILE A 522 -2.44 7.10 -2.56
CA ILE A 522 -1.84 7.04 -3.89
C ILE A 522 -2.78 7.69 -4.92
N GLU A 523 -4.09 7.44 -4.82
CA GLU A 523 -5.10 8.06 -5.68
C GLU A 523 -5.05 9.60 -5.64
N VAL A 524 -4.79 10.21 -4.46
CA VAL A 524 -4.62 11.67 -4.32
C VAL A 524 -3.46 12.18 -5.18
N ILE A 525 -2.31 11.50 -5.15
CA ILE A 525 -1.14 11.91 -5.92
C ILE A 525 -1.37 11.71 -7.41
N ILE A 526 -1.93 10.57 -7.81
CA ILE A 526 -2.21 10.27 -9.22
C ILE A 526 -3.20 11.30 -9.80
N ARG A 527 -4.21 11.73 -9.04
CA ARG A 527 -5.13 12.77 -9.46
C ARG A 527 -4.39 14.06 -9.82
N GLN A 528 -3.41 14.46 -9.02
CA GLN A 528 -2.61 15.65 -9.30
C GLN A 528 -1.68 15.47 -10.52
N MET A 529 -1.19 14.25 -10.76
CA MET A 529 -0.39 13.94 -11.95
C MET A 529 -1.18 14.01 -13.26
N MET A 530 -2.51 13.85 -13.21
CA MET A 530 -3.41 13.78 -14.37
C MET A 530 -4.36 15.01 -14.48
N ARG A 531 -4.10 16.06 -13.73
CA ARG A 531 -4.96 17.26 -13.67
C ARG A 531 -4.85 18.15 -14.90
N LYS A 532 -3.78 18.01 -15.69
CA LYS A 532 -3.49 18.88 -16.83
C LYS A 532 -3.79 18.23 -18.17
N VAL A 533 -4.27 19.05 -19.10
CA VAL A 533 -4.57 18.66 -20.48
C VAL A 533 -3.78 19.52 -21.45
N LYS A 534 -3.44 18.96 -22.60
CA LYS A 534 -2.83 19.69 -23.71
C LYS A 534 -3.91 20.03 -24.73
N VAL A 535 -4.00 21.30 -25.07
CA VAL A 535 -4.90 21.77 -26.12
C VAL A 535 -4.34 21.34 -27.48
N GLU A 536 -5.08 20.58 -28.24
CA GLU A 536 -4.73 20.20 -29.62
C GLU A 536 -5.23 21.25 -30.61
N GLU A 537 -6.53 21.39 -30.71
CA GLU A 537 -7.18 22.44 -31.50
C GLU A 537 -7.91 23.40 -30.58
N PRO A 538 -7.65 24.70 -30.65
CA PRO A 538 -8.27 25.68 -29.74
C PRO A 538 -9.74 25.98 -30.08
N GLY A 539 -10.21 25.64 -31.28
CA GLY A 539 -11.54 26.05 -31.74
C GLY A 539 -11.75 27.57 -31.62
N ASP A 540 -12.95 27.96 -31.18
CA ASP A 540 -13.31 29.39 -30.95
C ASP A 540 -13.16 29.81 -29.49
N THR A 541 -12.30 29.10 -28.73
CA THR A 541 -11.93 29.43 -27.35
C THR A 541 -10.76 30.45 -27.33
N THR A 542 -10.50 31.01 -26.15
CA THR A 542 -9.34 31.89 -25.91
C THR A 542 -8.03 31.12 -25.68
N LEU A 543 -8.05 29.80 -25.75
CA LEU A 543 -6.90 28.95 -25.51
C LEU A 543 -5.95 28.94 -26.73
N LEU A 544 -4.67 28.66 -26.50
CA LEU A 544 -3.68 28.53 -27.55
C LEU A 544 -3.35 27.05 -27.81
N SER A 545 -3.23 26.67 -29.10
CA SER A 545 -2.84 25.32 -29.48
C SER A 545 -1.47 24.94 -28.90
N GLY A 546 -1.35 23.69 -28.42
CA GLY A 546 -0.14 23.14 -27.83
C GLY A 546 0.15 23.58 -26.40
N THR A 547 -0.65 24.46 -25.80
CA THR A 547 -0.51 24.85 -24.39
C THR A 547 -1.02 23.78 -23.46
N VAL A 548 -0.45 23.72 -22.26
CA VAL A 548 -0.89 22.85 -21.18
C VAL A 548 -1.67 23.67 -20.18
N VAL A 549 -2.94 23.33 -20.01
CA VAL A 549 -3.90 24.05 -19.14
C VAL A 549 -4.49 23.11 -18.10
N ASP A 550 -5.14 23.66 -17.08
CA ASP A 550 -5.90 22.85 -16.12
C ASP A 550 -7.17 22.31 -16.78
N MET A 551 -7.56 21.09 -16.43
CA MET A 551 -8.76 20.44 -16.97
C MET A 551 -10.02 21.29 -16.74
N PHE A 552 -10.15 21.93 -15.56
CA PHE A 552 -11.29 22.78 -15.25
C PHE A 552 -11.27 24.10 -16.04
N GLU A 553 -10.09 24.69 -16.26
CA GLU A 553 -9.93 25.88 -17.12
C GLU A 553 -10.33 25.57 -18.57
N PHE A 554 -9.98 24.37 -19.05
CA PHE A 554 -10.38 23.88 -20.37
C PHE A 554 -11.91 23.66 -20.46
N GLU A 555 -12.51 23.03 -19.43
CA GLU A 555 -13.96 22.85 -19.34
C GLU A 555 -14.70 24.21 -19.31
N ASP A 556 -14.20 25.19 -18.55
CA ASP A 556 -14.78 26.52 -18.46
C ASP A 556 -14.70 27.26 -19.81
N ALA A 557 -13.60 27.14 -20.54
CA ALA A 557 -13.44 27.71 -21.87
C ALA A 557 -14.46 27.11 -22.87
N ASN A 558 -14.66 25.78 -22.83
CA ASN A 558 -15.66 25.13 -23.66
C ASN A 558 -17.10 25.44 -23.22
N ALA A 559 -17.36 25.60 -21.91
CA ALA A 559 -18.66 26.04 -21.41
C ALA A 559 -19.01 27.48 -21.86
N ALA A 560 -18.01 28.36 -21.96
CA ALA A 560 -18.19 29.71 -22.50
C ALA A 560 -18.56 29.68 -24.00
N VAL A 561 -17.98 28.78 -24.79
CA VAL A 561 -18.38 28.57 -26.20
C VAL A 561 -19.80 28.00 -26.26
N GLN A 562 -20.17 27.05 -25.39
CA GLN A 562 -21.52 26.50 -25.32
C GLN A 562 -22.54 27.60 -25.02
N ALA A 563 -22.26 28.49 -24.07
CA ALA A 563 -23.14 29.60 -23.73
C ALA A 563 -23.35 30.56 -24.92
N ARG A 564 -22.35 30.77 -25.77
CA ARG A 564 -22.44 31.55 -27.01
C ARG A 564 -23.32 30.85 -28.05
N ILE A 565 -23.16 29.53 -28.19
CA ILE A 565 -24.05 28.72 -29.05
C ILE A 565 -25.49 28.81 -28.58
N ASP A 566 -25.75 28.70 -27.28
CA ASP A 566 -27.06 28.80 -26.68
C ASP A 566 -27.69 30.22 -26.84
N ALA A 567 -26.82 31.25 -26.95
CA ALA A 567 -27.23 32.63 -27.26
C ALA A 567 -27.56 32.88 -28.74
N GLY A 568 -27.36 31.86 -29.62
CA GLY A 568 -27.77 31.91 -31.02
C GLY A 568 -26.62 32.12 -32.02
N GLU A 569 -25.36 32.05 -31.60
CA GLU A 569 -24.23 32.05 -32.53
C GLU A 569 -24.12 30.66 -33.19
N THR A 570 -24.05 30.61 -34.53
CA THR A 570 -23.90 29.36 -35.31
C THR A 570 -22.44 29.18 -35.76
N ASP A 571 -22.01 27.94 -35.98
CA ASP A 571 -20.70 27.55 -36.51
C ASP A 571 -19.50 27.69 -35.56
N LEU A 572 -19.72 27.71 -34.24
CA LEU A 572 -18.63 27.68 -33.26
C LEU A 572 -18.12 26.24 -33.02
N LYS A 573 -16.80 26.09 -32.93
CA LYS A 573 -16.13 24.83 -32.62
C LYS A 573 -15.58 24.81 -31.19
N PHE A 574 -15.77 23.68 -30.51
CA PHE A 574 -15.16 23.44 -29.22
C PHE A 574 -13.65 23.19 -29.35
N ALA A 575 -12.91 23.50 -28.30
CA ALA A 575 -11.54 23.08 -28.20
C ALA A 575 -11.43 21.57 -27.98
N THR A 576 -10.43 20.94 -28.56
CA THR A 576 -10.09 19.52 -28.34
C THR A 576 -8.84 19.41 -27.47
N ASP A 577 -8.79 18.38 -26.64
CA ASP A 577 -7.70 18.15 -25.70
C ASP A 577 -7.14 16.74 -25.79
N SER A 578 -5.91 16.59 -25.33
CA SER A 578 -5.32 15.30 -25.01
C SER A 578 -4.84 15.28 -23.56
N LEU A 579 -5.25 14.26 -22.83
CA LEU A 579 -4.82 14.05 -21.44
C LEU A 579 -3.32 13.80 -21.38
N ILE A 580 -2.65 14.46 -20.43
CA ILE A 580 -1.22 14.31 -20.21
C ILE A 580 -0.98 13.74 -18.83
N LEU A 581 -0.16 12.70 -18.74
CA LEU A 581 0.40 12.22 -17.49
C LEU A 581 1.69 13.01 -17.19
N MET A 582 1.71 13.73 -16.08
CA MET A 582 2.88 14.46 -15.61
C MET A 582 3.53 13.77 -14.42
N GLY A 583 4.87 13.73 -14.39
CA GLY A 583 5.58 13.38 -13.14
C GLY A 583 5.36 14.42 -12.05
N ILE A 584 5.46 14.01 -10.79
CA ILE A 584 5.20 14.88 -9.62
C ILE A 584 6.04 16.17 -9.64
N THR A 585 7.29 16.11 -10.07
CA THR A 585 8.16 17.30 -10.18
C THR A 585 7.63 18.30 -11.21
N LYS A 586 7.21 17.82 -12.38
CA LYS A 586 6.63 18.68 -13.43
C LYS A 586 5.28 19.23 -13.01
N ALA A 587 4.45 18.41 -12.37
CA ALA A 587 3.16 18.81 -11.86
C ALA A 587 3.27 19.91 -10.80
N SER A 588 4.25 19.82 -9.89
CA SER A 588 4.53 20.85 -8.88
C SER A 588 4.94 22.21 -9.47
N LEU A 589 5.66 22.20 -10.61
CA LEU A 589 6.07 23.43 -11.31
C LEU A 589 4.96 24.00 -12.20
N ALA A 590 4.03 23.16 -12.65
CA ALA A 590 2.90 23.52 -13.50
C ALA A 590 1.65 23.94 -12.72
N THR A 591 1.76 24.19 -11.40
CA THR A 591 0.64 24.67 -10.58
C THR A 591 0.20 26.08 -10.96
N GLU A 592 -1.04 26.45 -10.64
CA GLU A 592 -1.55 27.81 -10.85
C GLU A 592 -0.83 28.82 -9.94
N SER A 593 -0.51 28.42 -8.70
CA SER A 593 0.22 29.23 -7.73
C SER A 593 1.69 29.37 -8.12
N TRP A 594 2.07 30.54 -8.61
CA TRP A 594 3.47 30.84 -8.91
C TRP A 594 4.33 30.99 -7.64
N LEU A 595 3.74 31.39 -6.49
CA LEU A 595 4.44 31.44 -5.21
C LEU A 595 4.86 30.04 -4.75
N SER A 596 3.96 29.06 -4.84
CA SER A 596 4.26 27.67 -4.51
C SER A 596 5.34 27.10 -5.42
N ALA A 597 5.22 27.28 -6.72
CA ALA A 597 6.19 26.80 -7.70
C ALA A 597 7.59 27.44 -7.48
N ALA A 598 7.66 28.75 -7.25
CA ALA A 598 8.91 29.47 -7.00
C ALA A 598 9.62 29.01 -5.72
N SER A 599 8.87 28.61 -4.69
CA SER A 599 9.45 28.12 -3.44
C SER A 599 9.92 26.66 -3.51
N PHE A 600 9.56 25.93 -4.57
CA PHE A 600 9.95 24.53 -4.76
C PHE A 600 11.31 24.41 -5.47
N GLN A 601 11.37 24.80 -6.74
CA GLN A 601 12.58 24.75 -7.58
C GLN A 601 12.53 25.80 -8.69
N GLU A 602 13.65 26.06 -9.38
CA GLU A 602 13.77 26.97 -10.51
C GLU A 602 13.20 28.37 -10.23
N THR A 603 13.44 28.92 -9.03
CA THR A 603 12.85 30.17 -8.53
C THR A 603 12.92 31.31 -9.54
N THR A 604 14.09 31.57 -10.13
CA THR A 604 14.29 32.66 -11.07
C THR A 604 13.44 32.51 -12.33
N LYS A 605 13.37 31.31 -12.89
CA LYS A 605 12.58 31.00 -14.09
C LYS A 605 11.08 31.17 -13.84
N VAL A 606 10.60 30.64 -12.72
CA VAL A 606 9.17 30.72 -12.34
C VAL A 606 8.76 32.16 -12.11
N LEU A 607 9.58 32.97 -11.39
CA LEU A 607 9.29 34.38 -11.14
C LEU A 607 9.31 35.20 -12.44
N THR A 608 10.27 34.95 -13.34
CA THR A 608 10.34 35.60 -14.63
C THR A 608 9.12 35.29 -15.48
N ASP A 609 8.73 34.02 -15.58
CA ASP A 609 7.53 33.58 -16.30
C ASP A 609 6.26 34.21 -15.73
N ALA A 610 6.14 34.27 -14.41
CA ALA A 610 4.99 34.85 -13.74
C ALA A 610 4.88 36.36 -14.00
N ALA A 611 6.02 37.09 -13.98
CA ALA A 611 6.08 38.50 -14.25
C ALA A 611 5.72 38.82 -15.73
N ILE A 612 6.26 38.05 -16.68
CA ILE A 612 5.96 38.23 -18.11
C ILE A 612 4.49 37.97 -18.41
N LYS A 613 3.92 36.94 -17.81
CA LYS A 613 2.52 36.53 -18.04
C LYS A 613 1.51 37.30 -17.18
N GLY A 614 1.96 38.16 -16.26
CA GLY A 614 1.09 38.87 -15.34
C GLY A 614 0.22 37.96 -14.45
N LYS A 615 0.77 36.81 -14.00
CA LYS A 615 0.02 35.82 -13.24
C LYS A 615 -0.42 36.33 -11.89
N VAL A 616 -1.68 36.07 -11.53
CA VAL A 616 -2.28 36.36 -10.23
C VAL A 616 -2.34 35.07 -9.42
N ASP A 617 -1.89 35.09 -8.17
CA ASP A 617 -1.99 33.96 -7.24
C ASP A 617 -3.21 34.13 -6.36
N HIS A 618 -4.14 33.18 -6.41
CA HIS A 618 -5.39 33.21 -5.66
C HIS A 618 -5.25 32.70 -4.21
N LEU A 619 -4.05 32.31 -3.78
CA LEU A 619 -3.73 31.83 -2.42
C LEU A 619 -4.61 30.66 -1.97
N VAL A 620 -4.84 29.73 -2.86
CA VAL A 620 -5.75 28.58 -2.63
C VAL A 620 -5.10 27.49 -1.78
N GLY A 621 -3.81 27.24 -1.92
CA GLY A 621 -3.09 26.18 -1.23
C GLY A 621 -2.59 26.59 0.15
N LEU A 622 -1.90 25.68 0.82
CA LEU A 622 -1.35 25.90 2.16
C LEU A 622 -0.07 26.74 2.12
N LYS A 623 0.84 26.43 1.21
CA LYS A 623 2.19 26.93 1.16
C LYS A 623 2.26 28.44 0.87
N GLU A 624 1.48 28.91 -0.09
CA GLU A 624 1.40 30.32 -0.45
C GLU A 624 0.86 31.18 0.71
N ASN A 625 -0.12 30.67 1.47
CA ASN A 625 -0.64 31.36 2.64
C ASN A 625 0.40 31.43 3.78
N VAL A 626 1.16 30.36 3.97
CA VAL A 626 2.26 30.31 4.95
C VAL A 626 3.36 31.32 4.58
N ILE A 627 3.74 31.40 3.30
CA ILE A 627 4.78 32.34 2.82
C ILE A 627 4.38 33.78 3.08
N ILE A 628 3.10 34.12 2.85
CA ILE A 628 2.60 35.49 3.06
C ILE A 628 2.27 35.78 4.53
N GLY A 629 2.25 34.76 5.41
CA GLY A 629 1.90 34.91 6.82
C GLY A 629 0.39 35.00 7.08
N LYS A 630 -0.44 34.52 6.14
CA LYS A 630 -1.89 34.37 6.34
C LYS A 630 -2.23 33.03 6.96
N LEU A 631 -3.41 32.92 7.57
CA LEU A 631 -3.91 31.65 8.06
C LEU A 631 -4.12 30.68 6.90
N ILE A 632 -3.75 29.43 7.12
CA ILE A 632 -3.91 28.38 6.10
C ILE A 632 -5.40 28.08 5.87
N PRO A 633 -5.82 27.78 4.64
CA PRO A 633 -7.21 27.43 4.32
C PRO A 633 -7.52 25.96 4.69
N ALA A 634 -7.10 25.51 5.88
CA ALA A 634 -7.31 24.17 6.40
C ALA A 634 -7.59 24.20 7.90
N GLY A 635 -8.31 23.22 8.42
CA GLY A 635 -8.69 23.15 9.82
C GLY A 635 -9.45 24.38 10.27
N SER A 636 -9.10 24.91 11.45
CA SER A 636 -9.70 26.15 12.02
C SER A 636 -9.43 27.42 11.21
N GLY A 637 -8.54 27.37 10.21
CA GLY A 637 -8.28 28.47 9.27
C GLY A 637 -9.32 28.62 8.16
N LEU A 638 -10.18 27.64 7.94
CA LEU A 638 -11.30 27.73 6.99
C LEU A 638 -12.33 28.77 7.42
N LYS A 639 -12.87 29.51 6.45
CA LYS A 639 -13.94 30.47 6.69
C LYS A 639 -15.15 29.85 7.38
N ALA A 640 -15.53 28.64 6.98
CA ALA A 640 -16.65 27.89 7.55
C ALA A 640 -16.57 27.67 9.07
N TYR A 641 -15.35 27.68 9.64
CA TYR A 641 -15.14 27.57 11.08
C TYR A 641 -14.94 28.93 11.78
N ARG A 642 -14.90 30.03 11.05
CA ARG A 642 -14.69 31.39 11.58
C ARG A 642 -15.92 32.27 11.47
N ASP A 643 -16.70 32.09 10.40
CA ASP A 643 -17.93 32.87 10.16
C ASP A 643 -19.10 32.20 10.89
N PHE A 644 -19.07 32.21 12.23
CA PHE A 644 -20.21 31.84 13.05
C PHE A 644 -20.65 33.07 13.83
N ASP A 645 -21.93 33.40 13.66
CA ASP A 645 -22.58 34.41 14.48
C ASP A 645 -22.86 33.81 15.86
N THR A 646 -22.22 34.37 16.88
CA THR A 646 -22.58 34.07 18.27
C THR A 646 -23.91 34.74 18.56
N LEU A 647 -25.02 34.01 18.43
CA LEU A 647 -26.30 34.43 18.94
C LEU A 647 -26.22 34.35 20.47
N THR A 648 -25.88 35.46 21.09
CA THR A 648 -26.08 35.65 22.54
C THR A 648 -27.56 35.89 22.79
N THR A 649 -28.35 34.80 22.96
CA THR A 649 -29.66 34.92 23.58
C THR A 649 -29.45 35.13 25.10
N PRO A 650 -30.29 35.94 25.76
CA PRO A 650 -30.21 36.13 27.22
C PRO A 650 -30.31 34.83 28.02
N GLU A 651 -30.84 33.77 27.43
CA GLU A 651 -30.95 32.41 28.01
C GLU A 651 -29.66 31.59 27.93
N SER A 652 -28.65 32.03 27.20
CA SER A 652 -27.35 31.34 27.07
C SER A 652 -26.27 31.88 28.01
N ILE A 653 -26.57 32.85 28.84
CA ILE A 653 -25.67 33.30 29.91
C ILE A 653 -25.83 32.32 31.07
N VAL A 654 -25.00 31.27 31.06
CA VAL A 654 -24.78 30.44 32.25
C VAL A 654 -24.15 31.37 33.28
N THR A 655 -24.91 31.80 34.28
CA THR A 655 -24.36 32.57 35.41
C THR A 655 -23.42 31.65 36.21
N GLU A 656 -22.35 32.19 36.78
CA GLU A 656 -21.40 31.43 37.59
C GLU A 656 -22.09 30.62 38.71
N GLU A 657 -23.28 31.01 39.15
CA GLU A 657 -24.11 30.29 40.13
C GLU A 657 -24.63 28.92 39.62
N MET A 658 -24.77 28.70 38.29
CA MET A 658 -25.20 27.39 37.74
C MET A 658 -24.06 26.38 37.61
N ILE A 659 -22.80 26.81 37.70
CA ILE A 659 -21.65 25.95 37.61
C ILE A 659 -21.33 25.26 38.95
N ASP A 660 -21.73 25.90 40.07
CA ASP A 660 -21.49 25.34 41.41
C ASP A 660 -22.52 24.29 41.85
N ASP A 661 -23.71 24.27 41.27
CA ASP A 661 -24.74 23.24 41.58
C ASP A 661 -24.51 21.88 40.89
N GLU A 662 -23.71 21.79 39.82
CA GLU A 662 -23.30 20.51 39.21
C GLU A 662 -22.05 19.85 39.86
N LYS A 663 -21.49 20.48 40.87
CA LYS A 663 -20.33 19.93 41.63
C LYS A 663 -20.68 19.40 43.02
N LEU A 664 -21.95 19.31 43.35
CA LEU A 664 -22.50 18.61 44.51
C LEU A 664 -23.23 17.33 43.99
#